data_232d992cf7d44ad717fc4ba2250dac58
#
_entry.id   232d992cf7d44ad717fc4ba2250dac58
#
_cell.length_a   1.000
_cell.length_b   1.000
_cell.length_c   1.000
_cell.angle_alpha   90.00
_cell.angle_beta   90.00
_cell.angle_gamma   90.00
#
_symmetry.space_group_name_H-M   'P 1'
#
loop_
_entity.id
_entity.type
_entity.pdbx_description
1 polymer ?
#
loop_
_entity_poly.entity_id
_entity_poly.type
_entity_poly.pdbx_seq_one_letter_code
_entity_poly.pdbx_strand_id
1 'polypeptide(L)'
;MARTDPALYLPISEQALSRILNEAHSLATTLAGLKAPELGALMLLQSLPKMAQHGAVVAERILMEAIKAGQAKVAREGASALVEEAIGSLERAKIRAGHGLLGDLGISLLSDEQIGQQNFLTADDAWDSSSRDRYHARDHEVREQVVLPSGAMSFLTREQTRIYREISAQADDHIHVQGYAGTGKSYLIKSLLGTLRNARVLVLAERQTQLQALLAGMGNLPHVYPRRFDVLAREMVPADLTDPTNLRMSQPYSAAAPISDELIIRHLGIRASGTLLERDLVAIVRRTVARFCASSDAEIDDVHIPVRNLPALEPTERRLVLHHATELWNAILMPTSRDFQPPIRREHRIKWAALRGWRIPARYTHVLIDECHDLKKPMLQILDGSPQAVISLGDEYQNLQGFPQRRTHVVRQRAVTSSVRSGQLLEAVVNPIIAAHPSATKDRFLGNPLHRTEIVYYDRPRIPEHPAAILVSDTWGLFEWAQRLAAENLDVELLSNRQQLNMFVSDCIELRRNGVRPRHGEIFRYESWQTLAENNQKSPGFQRIDRMLQRGYDIKDWARTADRFVAQGKFALGLIEDVRNREFAGVMLVPELVDGVWEARKEDYAAASAALYVAVTRAQHRLIVPERLRHWLEEISGRTRAARPQLSFER
;
A
#
# COMPACT_ATOMS: atom_id res chain seq x y z
N MET A 1 4.11 -0.14 12.47
CA MET A 1 3.47 1.13 12.85
C MET A 1 3.99 2.20 11.90
N ALA A 2 3.13 2.89 11.16
CA ALA A 2 3.56 4.13 10.54
C ALA A 2 4.13 5.00 11.66
N ARG A 3 5.36 5.49 11.54
CA ARG A 3 5.78 6.60 12.39
C ARG A 3 4.82 7.73 12.06
N THR A 4 3.81 7.92 12.89
CA THR A 4 3.17 9.22 13.01
C THR A 4 4.29 10.21 13.26
N ASP A 5 4.23 11.34 12.59
CA ASP A 5 5.12 12.47 12.88
C ASP A 5 5.28 12.60 14.38
N PRO A 6 6.49 12.90 14.91
CA PRO A 6 6.71 12.97 16.34
C PRO A 6 5.62 13.80 17.00
N ALA A 7 4.96 13.21 17.96
CA ALA A 7 3.89 13.88 18.67
C ALA A 7 4.45 14.91 19.67
N LEU A 8 5.74 14.78 20.02
CA LEU A 8 6.43 15.64 20.96
C LEU A 8 7.94 15.68 20.64
N TYR A 9 8.55 16.86 20.78
CA TYR A 9 10.01 17.08 20.73
C TYR A 9 10.53 17.45 22.12
N LEU A 10 11.51 16.70 22.62
CA LEU A 10 12.12 16.99 23.91
C LEU A 10 13.32 17.93 23.75
N PRO A 11 13.42 18.98 24.58
CA PRO A 11 14.52 19.93 24.56
C PRO A 11 15.79 19.37 25.22
N ILE A 12 16.28 18.23 24.72
CA ILE A 12 17.55 17.62 25.07
C ILE A 12 18.12 16.91 23.83
N SER A 13 19.43 17.02 23.61
CA SER A 13 20.07 16.39 22.45
C SER A 13 20.54 14.97 22.75
N GLU A 14 20.68 14.16 21.68
CA GLU A 14 21.24 12.82 21.75
C GLU A 14 22.68 12.84 22.31
N GLN A 15 23.46 13.89 21.96
CA GLN A 15 24.81 14.07 22.45
C GLN A 15 24.87 14.38 23.96
N ALA A 16 23.99 15.26 24.45
CA ALA A 16 23.87 15.57 25.87
C ALA A 16 23.39 14.32 26.64
N LEU A 17 22.41 13.62 26.14
CA LEU A 17 21.86 12.41 26.74
C LEU A 17 22.90 11.30 26.81
N SER A 18 23.66 11.06 25.75
CA SER A 18 24.75 10.07 25.71
C SER A 18 25.83 10.38 26.77
N ARG A 19 26.19 11.66 26.96
CA ARG A 19 27.13 12.07 28.03
C ARG A 19 26.58 11.78 29.42
N ILE A 20 25.29 12.06 29.65
CA ILE A 20 24.61 11.81 30.94
C ILE A 20 24.54 10.30 31.24
N LEU A 21 24.26 9.48 30.23
CA LEU A 21 24.11 8.05 30.36
C LEU A 21 25.47 7.30 30.47
N ASN A 22 26.57 7.97 30.14
CA ASN A 22 27.93 7.42 30.30
C ASN A 22 28.36 7.46 31.77
N GLU A 23 28.61 6.28 32.34
CA GLU A 23 28.99 6.10 33.74
C GLU A 23 30.42 6.60 34.06
N ALA A 24 31.26 6.85 33.03
CA ALA A 24 32.60 7.40 33.22
C ALA A 24 32.59 8.86 33.68
N HIS A 25 31.47 9.59 33.53
CA HIS A 25 31.33 10.98 33.96
C HIS A 25 30.43 11.09 35.19
N SER A 26 30.78 12.02 36.11
CA SER A 26 29.91 12.27 37.26
C SER A 26 28.60 12.93 36.81
N LEU A 27 27.46 12.61 37.44
CA LEU A 27 26.18 13.18 37.13
C LEU A 27 26.21 14.72 37.33
N ALA A 28 26.87 15.16 38.39
CA ALA A 28 27.01 16.59 38.72
C ALA A 28 27.72 17.36 37.58
N THR A 29 28.79 16.83 37.01
CA THR A 29 29.50 17.49 35.90
C THR A 29 28.71 17.52 34.62
N THR A 30 27.89 16.50 34.34
CA THR A 30 27.09 16.42 33.11
C THR A 30 25.84 17.31 33.16
N LEU A 31 25.29 17.55 34.35
CA LEU A 31 24.09 18.37 34.54
C LEU A 31 24.40 19.85 34.72
N ALA A 32 25.62 20.24 35.12
CA ALA A 32 25.99 21.62 35.49
C ALA A 32 25.76 22.64 34.39
N GLY A 33 25.75 22.24 33.11
CA GLY A 33 25.53 23.14 31.95
C GLY A 33 24.09 23.13 31.42
N LEU A 34 23.18 22.34 31.98
CA LEU A 34 21.81 22.20 31.49
C LEU A 34 20.88 23.26 32.09
N LYS A 35 19.96 23.78 31.28
CA LYS A 35 18.92 24.71 31.68
C LYS A 35 17.65 23.98 32.13
N ALA A 36 16.69 24.73 32.69
CA ALA A 36 15.43 24.19 33.19
C ALA A 36 14.66 23.34 32.16
N PRO A 37 14.58 23.70 30.86
CA PRO A 37 13.91 22.86 29.86
C PRO A 37 14.59 21.51 29.65
N GLU A 38 15.92 21.46 29.61
CA GLU A 38 16.69 20.23 29.42
C GLU A 38 16.58 19.31 30.63
N LEU A 39 16.62 19.89 31.84
CA LEU A 39 16.41 19.15 33.10
C LEU A 39 14.96 18.61 33.18
N GLY A 40 13.97 19.40 32.73
CA GLY A 40 12.57 18.98 32.62
C GLY A 40 12.40 17.80 31.64
N ALA A 41 13.13 17.80 30.53
CA ALA A 41 13.16 16.68 29.59
C ALA A 41 13.74 15.40 30.21
N LEU A 42 14.80 15.50 31.04
CA LEU A 42 15.36 14.34 31.78
C LEU A 42 14.37 13.80 32.82
N MET A 43 13.65 14.65 33.53
CA MET A 43 12.60 14.25 34.46
C MET A 43 11.46 13.52 33.77
N LEU A 44 11.06 14.00 32.58
CA LEU A 44 10.09 13.28 31.76
C LEU A 44 10.62 11.93 31.30
N LEU A 45 11.83 11.87 30.74
CA LEU A 45 12.46 10.60 30.32
C LEU A 45 12.45 9.56 31.44
N GLN A 46 12.83 9.96 32.64
CA GLN A 46 12.81 9.10 33.82
C GLN A 46 11.41 8.56 34.16
N SER A 47 10.37 9.34 33.84
CA SER A 47 8.97 9.02 34.14
C SER A 47 8.29 8.17 33.07
N LEU A 48 8.79 8.17 31.82
CA LEU A 48 8.19 7.47 30.68
C LEU A 48 7.89 5.99 30.91
N PRO A 49 8.75 5.19 31.55
CA PRO A 49 8.45 3.77 31.79
C PRO A 49 7.21 3.51 32.62
N LYS A 50 6.84 4.45 33.51
CA LYS A 50 5.63 4.37 34.32
C LYS A 50 4.38 4.86 33.59
N MET A 51 4.56 5.54 32.45
CA MET A 51 3.53 6.28 31.75
C MET A 51 3.30 5.81 30.31
N ALA A 52 3.95 4.76 29.88
CA ALA A 52 3.90 4.25 28.51
C ALA A 52 2.48 4.03 27.96
N GLN A 53 1.48 3.88 28.84
CA GLN A 53 0.07 3.69 28.46
C GLN A 53 -0.70 5.01 28.18
N HIS A 54 -0.13 6.18 28.50
CA HIS A 54 -0.87 7.45 28.50
C HIS A 54 -0.66 8.34 27.28
N GLY A 55 0.27 7.99 26.40
CA GLY A 55 0.52 8.70 25.13
C GLY A 55 1.22 10.07 25.26
N ALA A 56 1.57 10.64 24.11
CA ALA A 56 2.40 11.85 24.00
C ALA A 56 1.75 13.13 24.60
N VAL A 57 0.42 13.23 24.58
CA VAL A 57 -0.30 14.40 25.13
C VAL A 57 -0.09 14.52 26.63
N VAL A 58 -0.07 13.41 27.36
CA VAL A 58 0.18 13.41 28.80
C VAL A 58 1.66 13.68 29.07
N ALA A 59 2.55 13.15 28.25
CA ALA A 59 3.98 13.43 28.31
C ALA A 59 4.28 14.93 28.12
N GLU A 60 3.65 15.60 27.14
CA GLU A 60 3.81 17.04 26.91
C GLU A 60 3.35 17.87 28.11
N ARG A 61 2.20 17.52 28.70
CA ARG A 61 1.70 18.21 29.92
C ARG A 61 2.70 18.12 31.07
N ILE A 62 3.30 16.96 31.29
CA ILE A 62 4.28 16.78 32.37
C ILE A 62 5.57 17.53 32.06
N LEU A 63 6.02 17.55 30.79
CA LEU A 63 7.16 18.35 30.37
C LEU A 63 6.91 19.83 30.68
N MET A 64 5.74 20.34 30.30
CA MET A 64 5.34 21.73 30.54
C MET A 64 5.35 22.06 32.04
N GLU A 65 4.80 21.20 32.89
CA GLU A 65 4.80 21.37 34.34
C GLU A 65 6.23 21.35 34.93
N ALA A 66 7.08 20.42 34.46
CA ALA A 66 8.46 20.32 34.90
C ALA A 66 9.29 21.56 34.49
N ILE A 67 9.13 22.05 33.27
CA ILE A 67 9.80 23.28 32.80
C ILE A 67 9.35 24.48 33.64
N LYS A 68 8.04 24.66 33.83
CA LYS A 68 7.49 25.74 34.66
C LYS A 68 7.99 25.71 36.09
N ALA A 69 8.01 24.54 36.71
CA ALA A 69 8.52 24.37 38.08
C ALA A 69 10.03 24.66 38.16
N GLY A 70 10.81 24.18 37.19
CA GLY A 70 12.24 24.42 37.10
C GLY A 70 12.56 25.91 36.94
N GLN A 71 11.86 26.63 36.06
CA GLN A 71 12.04 28.07 35.85
C GLN A 71 11.64 28.88 37.08
N ALA A 72 10.54 28.53 37.74
CA ALA A 72 10.13 29.19 39.00
C ALA A 72 11.18 28.95 40.11
N LYS A 73 11.84 27.79 40.15
CA LYS A 73 12.93 27.55 41.09
C LYS A 73 14.18 28.36 40.76
N VAL A 74 14.56 28.42 39.49
CA VAL A 74 15.70 29.26 39.04
C VAL A 74 15.47 30.70 39.41
N ALA A 75 14.26 31.23 39.26
CA ALA A 75 13.91 32.61 39.62
C ALA A 75 14.00 32.89 41.13
N ARG A 76 13.72 31.86 41.97
CA ARG A 76 13.72 32.05 43.43
C ARG A 76 15.09 31.72 44.07
N GLU A 77 15.76 30.68 43.62
CA GLU A 77 16.92 30.09 44.31
C GLU A 77 18.16 30.03 43.44
N GLY A 78 18.06 30.35 42.15
CA GLY A 78 19.17 30.32 41.21
C GLY A 78 19.33 28.96 40.48
N ALA A 79 20.08 28.96 39.40
CA ALA A 79 20.29 27.78 38.55
C ALA A 79 21.02 26.65 39.28
N SER A 80 21.94 26.93 40.20
CA SER A 80 22.68 25.92 40.96
C SER A 80 21.76 25.08 41.83
N ALA A 81 20.76 25.69 42.48
CA ALA A 81 19.79 24.96 43.30
C ALA A 81 18.92 23.98 42.51
N LEU A 82 18.56 24.31 41.25
CA LEU A 82 17.86 23.41 40.36
C LEU A 82 18.73 22.22 39.94
N VAL A 83 20.00 22.45 39.66
CA VAL A 83 20.95 21.37 39.30
C VAL A 83 21.19 20.46 40.49
N GLU A 84 21.34 20.97 41.71
CA GLU A 84 21.49 20.14 42.91
C GLU A 84 20.28 19.23 43.17
N GLU A 85 19.07 19.76 42.99
CA GLU A 85 17.84 18.93 43.09
C GLU A 85 17.81 17.85 41.99
N ALA A 86 18.19 18.20 40.76
CA ALA A 86 18.25 17.25 39.67
C ALA A 86 19.27 16.12 39.94
N ILE A 87 20.45 16.45 40.51
CA ILE A 87 21.43 15.44 40.91
C ILE A 87 20.85 14.47 41.94
N GLY A 88 20.07 14.97 42.90
CA GLY A 88 19.45 14.16 43.94
C GLY A 88 18.26 13.30 43.46
N SER A 89 17.62 13.65 42.36
CA SER A 89 16.37 13.03 41.88
C SER A 89 16.51 12.18 40.64
N LEU A 90 17.52 12.42 39.81
CA LEU A 90 17.70 11.73 38.52
C LEU A 90 18.50 10.41 38.66
N GLU A 91 17.98 9.35 38.04
CA GLU A 91 18.59 8.03 38.00
C GLU A 91 18.87 7.60 36.56
N ARG A 92 20.15 7.38 36.21
CA ARG A 92 20.59 6.98 34.85
C ARG A 92 19.86 5.77 34.29
N ALA A 93 19.62 4.76 35.12
CA ALA A 93 18.92 3.54 34.72
C ALA A 93 17.49 3.83 34.24
N LYS A 94 16.77 4.71 34.95
CA LYS A 94 15.39 5.11 34.57
C LYS A 94 15.38 5.99 33.32
N ILE A 95 16.35 6.91 33.19
CA ILE A 95 16.50 7.74 32.00
C ILE A 95 16.79 6.88 30.77
N ARG A 96 17.70 5.87 30.90
CA ARG A 96 18.03 4.91 29.83
C ARG A 96 16.79 4.10 29.42
N ALA A 97 16.00 3.64 30.38
CA ALA A 97 14.75 2.94 30.09
C ALA A 97 13.73 3.84 29.34
N GLY A 98 13.60 5.10 29.76
CA GLY A 98 12.72 6.06 29.06
C GLY A 98 13.21 6.43 27.65
N HIS A 99 14.52 6.56 27.45
CA HIS A 99 15.12 6.76 26.13
C HIS A 99 14.76 5.63 25.17
N GLY A 100 14.78 4.38 25.63
CA GLY A 100 14.38 3.23 24.82
C GLY A 100 12.93 3.25 24.36
N LEU A 101 12.04 4.01 25.01
CA LEU A 101 10.61 4.12 24.68
C LEU A 101 10.26 5.28 23.73
N LEU A 102 11.20 6.16 23.42
CA LEU A 102 10.93 7.37 22.61
C LEU A 102 10.29 7.05 21.27
N GLY A 103 10.81 6.06 20.57
CA GLY A 103 10.31 5.64 19.25
C GLY A 103 8.88 5.12 19.31
N ASP A 104 8.54 4.33 20.32
CA ASP A 104 7.22 3.73 20.50
C ASP A 104 6.16 4.77 20.87
N LEU A 105 6.57 5.84 21.56
CA LEU A 105 5.69 6.92 21.99
C LEU A 105 5.60 8.07 20.98
N GLY A 106 6.32 8.00 19.85
CA GLY A 106 6.38 9.08 18.87
C GLY A 106 7.03 10.35 19.43
N ILE A 107 8.05 10.21 20.28
CA ILE A 107 8.79 11.32 20.87
C ILE A 107 10.16 11.41 20.21
N SER A 108 10.60 12.61 19.83
CA SER A 108 11.92 12.90 19.24
C SER A 108 12.73 13.85 20.13
N LEU A 109 14.06 13.79 19.99
CA LEU A 109 14.98 14.71 20.68
C LEU A 109 15.32 15.88 19.75
N LEU A 110 15.54 17.06 20.31
CA LEU A 110 16.05 18.23 19.57
C LEU A 110 17.57 18.15 19.39
N SER A 111 18.09 18.78 18.34
CA SER A 111 19.54 18.93 18.17
C SER A 111 20.09 20.05 19.08
N ASP A 112 21.41 20.04 19.32
CA ASP A 112 22.08 21.08 20.12
C ASP A 112 21.83 22.50 19.55
N GLU A 113 21.78 22.65 18.21
CA GLU A 113 21.45 23.91 17.55
C GLU A 113 20.01 24.36 17.85
N GLN A 114 19.03 23.43 17.76
CA GLN A 114 17.61 23.70 18.03
C GLN A 114 17.39 24.07 19.51
N ILE A 115 18.13 23.44 20.42
CA ILE A 115 18.09 23.76 21.85
C ILE A 115 18.67 25.17 22.09
N GLY A 116 19.78 25.50 21.43
CA GLY A 116 20.40 26.84 21.53
C GLY A 116 19.47 27.96 21.05
N GLN A 117 18.63 27.71 20.05
CA GLN A 117 17.66 28.68 19.50
C GLN A 117 16.44 28.90 20.41
N GLN A 118 16.16 27.99 21.33
CA GLN A 118 15.06 28.05 22.31
C GLN A 118 13.66 28.31 21.69
N ASN A 119 13.46 27.96 20.42
CA ASN A 119 12.18 28.14 19.69
C ASN A 119 11.00 27.30 20.25
N PHE A 120 11.24 26.51 21.28
CA PHE A 120 10.24 25.76 22.02
C PHE A 120 9.68 26.51 23.23
N LEU A 121 10.14 27.76 23.47
CA LEU A 121 9.62 28.65 24.50
C LEU A 121 8.92 29.85 23.87
N THR A 122 7.90 30.33 24.54
CA THR A 122 7.25 31.63 24.23
C THR A 122 8.15 32.80 24.68
N ALA A 123 7.77 34.01 24.31
CA ALA A 123 8.48 35.23 24.77
C ALA A 123 8.52 35.39 26.30
N ASP A 124 7.58 34.74 27.01
CA ASP A 124 7.51 34.75 28.47
C ASP A 124 8.16 33.46 29.08
N ASP A 125 9.06 32.83 28.33
CA ASP A 125 9.79 31.60 28.71
C ASP A 125 8.89 30.41 29.04
N ALA A 126 7.59 30.42 28.69
CA ALA A 126 6.71 29.27 28.86
C ALA A 126 6.87 28.29 27.72
N TRP A 127 6.49 27.01 27.95
CA TRP A 127 6.45 26.01 26.88
C TRP A 127 5.47 26.38 25.79
N ASP A 128 5.95 26.37 24.55
CA ASP A 128 5.12 26.64 23.37
C ASP A 128 4.72 25.35 22.68
N SER A 129 3.48 24.91 22.90
CA SER A 129 2.93 23.69 22.28
C SER A 129 2.88 23.74 20.74
N SER A 130 2.89 24.94 20.14
CA SER A 130 2.98 25.12 18.69
C SER A 130 4.39 24.90 18.14
N SER A 131 5.40 24.80 19.02
CA SER A 131 6.79 24.53 18.64
C SER A 131 6.95 23.23 17.85
N ARG A 132 6.12 22.23 18.16
CA ARG A 132 6.07 20.98 17.42
C ARG A 132 5.97 21.19 15.92
N ASP A 133 5.09 22.05 15.46
CA ASP A 133 4.87 22.30 14.03
C ASP A 133 6.07 22.99 13.39
N ARG A 134 6.79 23.83 14.16
CA ARG A 134 8.04 24.48 13.69
C ARG A 134 9.19 23.47 13.55
N TYR A 135 9.35 22.55 14.49
CA TYR A 135 10.36 21.50 14.41
C TYR A 135 10.02 20.46 13.33
N HIS A 136 8.75 20.11 13.18
CA HIS A 136 8.26 19.34 12.04
C HIS A 136 8.64 19.98 10.70
N ALA A 137 8.46 21.27 10.57
CA ALA A 137 8.82 22.00 9.35
C ALA A 137 10.33 21.95 9.08
N ARG A 138 11.18 21.97 10.12
CA ARG A 138 12.64 21.87 10.02
C ARG A 138 13.16 20.46 9.77
N ASP A 139 12.64 19.48 10.47
CA ASP A 139 13.00 18.07 10.25
C ASP A 139 12.62 17.60 8.84
N HIS A 140 11.76 18.38 8.18
CA HIS A 140 11.37 18.20 6.78
C HIS A 140 11.84 19.39 5.92
N GLU A 141 13.14 19.69 5.90
CA GLU A 141 13.73 20.71 5.00
C GLU A 141 13.34 20.55 3.51
N VAL A 142 12.79 19.39 3.15
CA VAL A 142 12.27 19.08 1.81
C VAL A 142 10.85 19.64 1.58
N ARG A 143 10.19 20.20 2.60
CA ARG A 143 8.80 20.68 2.53
C ARG A 143 8.70 22.19 2.65
N GLU A 144 7.82 22.79 1.83
CA GLU A 144 7.44 24.19 1.88
C GLU A 144 6.12 24.35 2.64
N GLN A 145 6.04 25.38 3.46
CA GLN A 145 4.81 25.75 4.14
C GLN A 145 3.86 26.44 3.18
N VAL A 146 2.65 25.91 3.05
CA VAL A 146 1.58 26.46 2.22
C VAL A 146 0.38 26.78 3.11
N VAL A 147 -0.09 28.02 3.06
CA VAL A 147 -1.33 28.42 3.74
C VAL A 147 -2.51 28.07 2.86
N LEU A 148 -3.38 27.21 3.34
CA LEU A 148 -4.62 26.84 2.64
C LEU A 148 -5.65 27.98 2.75
N PRO A 149 -6.66 28.04 1.86
CA PRO A 149 -7.75 29.02 1.94
C PRO A 149 -8.54 28.98 3.26
N SER A 150 -8.37 27.91 4.02
CA SER A 150 -8.95 27.75 5.37
C SER A 150 -8.19 28.50 6.47
N GLY A 151 -7.01 29.05 6.16
CA GLY A 151 -6.04 29.49 7.15
C GLY A 151 -5.21 28.37 7.77
N ALA A 152 -5.53 27.10 7.50
CA ALA A 152 -4.72 25.96 7.95
C ALA A 152 -3.39 25.90 7.15
N MET A 153 -2.34 25.44 7.82
CA MET A 153 -1.04 25.24 7.19
C MET A 153 -0.89 23.81 6.67
N SER A 154 -0.32 23.67 5.49
CA SER A 154 0.07 22.39 4.89
C SER A 154 1.55 22.42 4.53
N PHE A 155 2.25 21.30 4.71
CA PHE A 155 3.67 21.16 4.44
C PHE A 155 3.87 20.27 3.22
N LEU A 156 4.12 20.89 2.07
CA LEU A 156 4.26 20.24 0.78
C LEU A 156 5.71 20.24 0.31
N THR A 157 6.14 19.19 -0.39
CA THR A 157 7.43 19.22 -1.10
C THR A 157 7.38 20.31 -2.19
N ARG A 158 8.53 20.75 -2.70
CA ARG A 158 8.58 21.75 -3.81
C ARG A 158 7.77 21.30 -5.02
N GLU A 159 7.86 20.02 -5.38
CA GLU A 159 7.07 19.45 -6.49
C GLU A 159 5.57 19.49 -6.17
N GLN A 160 5.18 19.06 -4.98
CA GLN A 160 3.79 19.11 -4.52
C GLN A 160 3.26 20.54 -4.46
N THR A 161 4.06 21.51 -3.96
CA THR A 161 3.69 22.94 -3.89
C THR A 161 3.43 23.50 -5.28
N ARG A 162 4.28 23.15 -6.26
CA ARG A 162 4.09 23.58 -7.65
C ARG A 162 2.77 23.04 -8.22
N ILE A 163 2.51 21.73 -8.03
CA ILE A 163 1.27 21.09 -8.51
C ILE A 163 0.06 21.66 -7.79
N TYR A 164 0.13 21.85 -6.48
CA TYR A 164 -0.91 22.46 -5.67
C TYR A 164 -1.28 23.86 -6.19
N ARG A 165 -0.29 24.74 -6.44
CA ARG A 165 -0.50 26.08 -6.96
C ARG A 165 -1.11 26.05 -8.38
N GLU A 166 -0.64 25.15 -9.22
CA GLU A 166 -1.14 24.98 -10.58
C GLU A 166 -2.62 24.55 -10.59
N ILE A 167 -2.98 23.52 -9.81
CA ILE A 167 -4.37 23.05 -9.70
C ILE A 167 -5.25 24.11 -9.07
N SER A 168 -4.74 24.84 -8.05
CA SER A 168 -5.50 25.91 -7.40
C SER A 168 -5.78 27.09 -8.34
N ALA A 169 -4.87 27.35 -9.31
CA ALA A 169 -5.04 28.42 -10.29
C ALA A 169 -5.91 28.01 -11.49
N GLN A 170 -5.93 26.73 -11.84
CA GLN A 170 -6.60 26.18 -13.04
C GLN A 170 -7.33 24.88 -12.68
N ALA A 171 -8.30 24.98 -11.77
CA ALA A 171 -8.99 23.84 -11.22
C ALA A 171 -9.84 23.08 -12.26
N ASP A 172 -10.26 23.75 -13.34
CA ASP A 172 -11.11 23.17 -14.40
C ASP A 172 -10.32 22.34 -15.43
N ASP A 173 -8.99 22.26 -15.31
CA ASP A 173 -8.16 21.45 -16.21
C ASP A 173 -8.14 19.97 -15.80
N HIS A 174 -7.99 19.09 -16.80
CA HIS A 174 -7.68 17.69 -16.55
C HIS A 174 -6.20 17.53 -16.22
N ILE A 175 -5.89 17.04 -15.02
CA ILE A 175 -4.52 16.88 -14.56
C ILE A 175 -4.31 15.44 -14.08
N HIS A 176 -3.21 14.84 -14.54
CA HIS A 176 -2.70 13.58 -14.01
C HIS A 176 -1.36 13.80 -13.30
N VAL A 177 -1.25 13.32 -12.08
CA VAL A 177 -0.04 13.38 -11.27
C VAL A 177 0.53 11.97 -11.11
N GLN A 178 1.62 11.70 -11.79
CA GLN A 178 2.46 10.53 -11.52
C GLN A 178 3.25 10.78 -10.24
N GLY A 179 2.95 10.05 -9.18
CA GLY A 179 3.68 10.16 -7.92
C GLY A 179 4.23 8.81 -7.50
N TYR A 180 5.56 8.72 -7.34
CA TYR A 180 6.20 7.48 -6.90
C TYR A 180 5.77 7.07 -5.48
N ALA A 181 6.15 5.86 -5.09
CA ALA A 181 5.89 5.38 -3.74
C ALA A 181 6.53 6.31 -2.69
N GLY A 182 5.77 6.62 -1.64
CA GLY A 182 6.27 7.47 -0.55
C GLY A 182 6.37 8.96 -0.84
N THR A 183 5.87 9.45 -1.98
CA THR A 183 5.91 10.88 -2.33
C THR A 183 4.77 11.72 -1.73
N GLY A 184 3.92 11.11 -0.89
CA GLY A 184 2.84 11.84 -0.20
C GLY A 184 1.65 12.21 -1.07
N LYS A 185 1.28 11.40 -2.09
CA LYS A 185 0.11 11.63 -2.96
C LYS A 185 -1.17 11.92 -2.18
N SER A 186 -1.51 11.07 -1.22
CA SER A 186 -2.72 11.24 -0.40
C SER A 186 -2.71 12.52 0.43
N TYR A 187 -1.52 12.98 0.85
CA TYR A 187 -1.37 14.25 1.55
C TYR A 187 -1.62 15.45 0.61
N LEU A 188 -1.10 15.40 -0.62
CA LEU A 188 -1.40 16.40 -1.65
C LEU A 188 -2.91 16.46 -1.94
N ILE A 189 -3.58 15.31 -2.06
CA ILE A 189 -5.03 15.23 -2.24
C ILE A 189 -5.77 15.94 -1.09
N LYS A 190 -5.38 15.67 0.15
CA LYS A 190 -5.99 16.32 1.32
C LYS A 190 -5.88 17.84 1.24
N SER A 191 -4.70 18.36 0.86
CA SER A 191 -4.49 19.79 0.67
C SER A 191 -5.35 20.38 -0.44
N LEU A 192 -5.51 19.66 -1.57
CA LEU A 192 -6.37 20.06 -2.69
C LEU A 192 -7.84 20.09 -2.29
N LEU A 193 -8.33 19.11 -1.55
CA LEU A 193 -9.71 19.10 -1.06
C LEU A 193 -9.99 20.30 -0.13
N GLY A 194 -9.01 20.71 0.66
CA GLY A 194 -9.10 21.93 1.48
C GLY A 194 -9.21 23.23 0.67
N THR A 195 -8.79 23.21 -0.59
CA THR A 195 -8.77 24.38 -1.50
C THR A 195 -10.01 24.45 -2.38
N LEU A 196 -10.54 23.32 -2.87
CA LEU A 196 -11.65 23.24 -3.78
C LEU A 196 -13.02 23.47 -3.10
N ARG A 197 -13.12 24.43 -2.19
CA ARG A 197 -14.32 24.64 -1.34
C ARG A 197 -15.55 25.11 -2.11
N ASN A 198 -15.36 25.78 -3.22
CA ASN A 198 -16.45 26.28 -4.08
C ASN A 198 -16.88 25.22 -5.13
N ALA A 199 -16.20 24.11 -5.20
CA ALA A 199 -16.49 23.00 -6.09
C ALA A 199 -17.36 21.94 -5.39
N ARG A 200 -18.03 21.10 -6.17
CA ARG A 200 -18.66 19.86 -5.70
C ARG A 200 -17.78 18.70 -6.14
N VAL A 201 -16.89 18.29 -5.26
CA VAL A 201 -15.81 17.35 -5.57
C VAL A 201 -16.25 15.92 -5.32
N LEU A 202 -16.35 15.14 -6.39
CA LEU A 202 -16.56 13.70 -6.33
C LEU A 202 -15.21 13.01 -6.11
N VAL A 203 -15.01 12.38 -4.96
CA VAL A 203 -13.80 11.58 -4.68
C VAL A 203 -14.10 10.12 -4.99
N LEU A 204 -13.41 9.58 -6.00
CA LEU A 204 -13.61 8.21 -6.47
C LEU A 204 -12.49 7.26 -6.06
N ALA A 205 -12.88 6.05 -5.66
CA ALA A 205 -11.97 4.93 -5.48
C ALA A 205 -12.65 3.60 -5.85
N GLU A 206 -11.87 2.57 -6.05
CA GLU A 206 -12.39 1.23 -6.30
C GLU A 206 -12.93 0.57 -5.01
N ARG A 207 -12.25 0.80 -3.88
CA ARG A 207 -12.55 0.16 -2.59
C ARG A 207 -12.97 1.17 -1.52
N GLN A 208 -13.86 0.74 -0.63
CA GLN A 208 -14.29 1.57 0.51
C GLN A 208 -13.15 1.91 1.48
N THR A 209 -12.24 0.97 1.68
CA THR A 209 -11.06 1.16 2.55
C THR A 209 -10.12 2.25 2.04
N GLN A 210 -9.99 2.43 0.71
CA GLN A 210 -9.21 3.51 0.11
C GLN A 210 -9.84 4.88 0.43
N LEU A 211 -11.17 5.01 0.29
CA LEU A 211 -11.89 6.24 0.65
C LEU A 211 -11.75 6.57 2.13
N GLN A 212 -11.89 5.57 3.00
CA GLN A 212 -11.76 5.75 4.45
C GLN A 212 -10.34 6.20 4.83
N ALA A 213 -9.32 5.57 4.27
CA ALA A 213 -7.92 5.93 4.52
C ALA A 213 -7.59 7.34 4.01
N LEU A 214 -8.10 7.67 2.80
CA LEU A 214 -7.87 8.98 2.21
C LEU A 214 -8.50 10.11 3.03
N LEU A 215 -9.73 9.92 3.51
CA LEU A 215 -10.49 10.95 4.24
C LEU A 215 -10.26 10.91 5.76
N ALA A 216 -9.49 9.94 6.25
CA ALA A 216 -9.16 9.85 7.67
C ALA A 216 -8.48 11.14 8.17
N GLY A 217 -8.98 11.68 9.29
CA GLY A 217 -8.47 12.91 9.90
C GLY A 217 -8.90 14.22 9.20
N MET A 218 -9.69 14.14 8.13
CA MET A 218 -10.29 15.32 7.50
C MET A 218 -11.68 15.54 8.12
N GLY A 219 -11.89 16.58 8.84
CA GLY A 219 -13.21 16.91 9.41
C GLY A 219 -14.35 16.86 8.38
N ASN A 220 -15.52 17.37 8.72
CA ASN A 220 -16.65 17.42 7.79
C ASN A 220 -16.36 18.39 6.63
N LEU A 221 -16.31 17.86 5.41
CA LEU A 221 -16.14 18.63 4.17
C LEU A 221 -17.44 18.55 3.35
N PRO A 222 -18.36 19.50 3.50
CA PRO A 222 -19.70 19.43 2.88
C PRO A 222 -19.67 19.46 1.35
N HIS A 223 -18.59 19.89 0.74
CA HIS A 223 -18.40 19.94 -0.71
C HIS A 223 -17.75 18.68 -1.29
N VAL A 224 -17.39 17.69 -0.46
CA VAL A 224 -16.70 16.45 -0.85
C VAL A 224 -17.67 15.26 -0.78
N TYR A 225 -17.78 14.54 -1.87
CA TYR A 225 -18.70 13.41 -2.05
C TYR A 225 -17.90 12.14 -2.34
N PRO A 226 -17.51 11.35 -1.32
CA PRO A 226 -16.81 10.10 -1.55
C PRO A 226 -17.74 9.02 -2.10
N ARG A 227 -17.33 8.38 -3.19
CA ARG A 227 -18.09 7.30 -3.84
C ARG A 227 -17.13 6.23 -4.37
N ARG A 228 -17.57 4.98 -4.27
CA ARG A 228 -16.98 3.92 -5.10
C ARG A 228 -17.55 4.01 -6.51
N PHE A 229 -16.78 3.53 -7.50
CA PHE A 229 -17.22 3.52 -8.90
C PHE A 229 -18.53 2.76 -9.12
N ASP A 230 -18.75 1.63 -8.42
CA ASP A 230 -20.01 0.87 -8.55
C ASP A 230 -21.22 1.59 -7.97
N VAL A 231 -21.01 2.39 -6.92
CA VAL A 231 -22.06 3.26 -6.34
C VAL A 231 -22.36 4.41 -7.28
N LEU A 232 -21.32 5.05 -7.84
CA LEU A 232 -21.49 6.07 -8.86
C LEU A 232 -22.23 5.52 -10.09
N ALA A 233 -21.85 4.35 -10.60
CA ALA A 233 -22.53 3.71 -11.73
C ALA A 233 -24.01 3.48 -11.44
N ARG A 234 -24.40 3.18 -10.20
CA ARG A 234 -25.80 3.11 -9.79
C ARG A 234 -26.50 4.48 -9.80
N GLU A 235 -25.81 5.53 -9.35
CA GLU A 235 -26.35 6.91 -9.36
C GLU A 235 -26.54 7.46 -10.79
N MET A 236 -25.83 6.88 -11.77
CA MET A 236 -25.94 7.24 -13.18
C MET A 236 -27.12 6.55 -13.93
N VAL A 237 -27.74 5.55 -13.32
CA VAL A 237 -28.91 4.89 -13.92
C VAL A 237 -29.99 5.93 -14.17
N PRO A 238 -30.55 6.02 -15.40
CA PRO A 238 -31.65 6.95 -15.70
C PRO A 238 -32.84 6.78 -14.76
N ALA A 239 -33.53 7.86 -14.48
CA ALA A 239 -34.73 7.86 -13.64
C ALA A 239 -35.88 7.05 -14.26
N ASP A 240 -35.87 6.93 -15.58
CA ASP A 240 -36.81 6.07 -16.32
C ASP A 240 -36.38 4.59 -16.15
N LEU A 241 -37.10 3.88 -15.32
CA LEU A 241 -36.88 2.46 -15.00
C LEU A 241 -37.82 1.55 -15.84
N THR A 242 -38.33 1.99 -16.97
CA THR A 242 -39.13 1.14 -17.89
C THR A 242 -38.28 0.05 -18.54
N ASP A 243 -36.99 0.29 -18.75
CA ASP A 243 -36.02 -0.75 -19.13
C ASP A 243 -35.76 -1.68 -17.94
N PRO A 244 -36.10 -2.98 -18.04
CA PRO A 244 -35.90 -3.94 -16.96
C PRO A 244 -34.42 -4.05 -16.51
N THR A 245 -33.47 -3.82 -17.44
CA THR A 245 -32.04 -3.84 -17.13
C THR A 245 -31.68 -2.62 -16.25
N ASN A 246 -32.22 -1.42 -16.57
CA ASN A 246 -32.00 -0.25 -15.74
C ASN A 246 -32.58 -0.43 -14.33
N LEU A 247 -33.81 -0.96 -14.24
CA LEU A 247 -34.39 -1.31 -12.94
C LEU A 247 -33.50 -2.25 -12.13
N ARG A 248 -32.94 -3.27 -12.77
CA ARG A 248 -32.03 -4.21 -12.15
C ARG A 248 -30.71 -3.57 -11.73
N MET A 249 -30.15 -2.67 -12.56
CA MET A 249 -28.92 -1.94 -12.28
C MET A 249 -29.09 -0.90 -11.14
N SER A 250 -30.29 -0.37 -10.93
CA SER A 250 -30.59 0.59 -9.86
C SER A 250 -30.67 -0.05 -8.46
N GLN A 251 -30.89 -1.35 -8.39
CA GLN A 251 -31.05 -2.05 -7.11
C GLN A 251 -29.78 -1.97 -6.24
N PRO A 252 -29.90 -1.97 -4.91
CA PRO A 252 -28.74 -2.04 -4.02
C PRO A 252 -27.89 -3.27 -4.32
N TYR A 253 -26.59 -3.18 -3.97
CA TYR A 253 -25.71 -4.35 -4.07
C TYR A 253 -26.25 -5.49 -3.20
N SER A 254 -26.55 -6.61 -3.81
CA SER A 254 -26.90 -7.84 -3.10
C SER A 254 -25.60 -8.57 -2.69
N ALA A 255 -25.50 -8.91 -1.40
CA ALA A 255 -24.49 -9.82 -0.90
C ALA A 255 -24.78 -11.30 -1.27
N ALA A 256 -25.70 -11.53 -2.21
CA ALA A 256 -26.08 -12.88 -2.66
C ALA A 256 -24.83 -13.71 -3.03
N ALA A 257 -24.83 -14.93 -2.59
CA ALA A 257 -23.79 -15.90 -2.94
C ALA A 257 -23.64 -16.01 -4.47
N PRO A 258 -22.43 -16.32 -4.97
CA PRO A 258 -22.27 -16.68 -6.36
C PRO A 258 -23.21 -17.83 -6.72
N ILE A 259 -23.80 -17.79 -7.91
CA ILE A 259 -24.52 -18.94 -8.46
C ILE A 259 -23.56 -20.12 -8.56
N SER A 260 -24.02 -21.31 -8.18
CA SER A 260 -23.20 -22.51 -8.27
C SER A 260 -22.88 -22.88 -9.72
N ASP A 261 -21.77 -23.58 -9.93
CA ASP A 261 -21.37 -24.01 -11.26
C ASP A 261 -22.38 -25.01 -11.84
N GLU A 262 -22.95 -25.87 -10.99
CA GLU A 262 -24.00 -26.83 -11.40
C GLU A 262 -25.25 -26.12 -11.95
N LEU A 263 -25.60 -24.98 -11.37
CA LEU A 263 -26.74 -24.19 -11.83
C LEU A 263 -26.46 -23.55 -13.20
N ILE A 264 -25.23 -23.04 -13.39
CA ILE A 264 -24.80 -22.49 -14.68
C ILE A 264 -24.75 -23.57 -15.75
N ILE A 265 -24.15 -24.75 -15.45
CA ILE A 265 -24.08 -25.88 -16.34
C ILE A 265 -25.50 -26.27 -16.83
N ARG A 266 -26.43 -26.39 -15.89
CA ARG A 266 -27.81 -26.79 -16.19
C ARG A 266 -28.54 -25.77 -17.07
N HIS A 267 -28.47 -24.49 -16.71
CA HIS A 267 -29.24 -23.45 -17.41
C HIS A 267 -28.65 -23.05 -18.74
N LEU A 268 -27.31 -23.02 -18.89
CA LEU A 268 -26.66 -22.72 -20.15
C LEU A 268 -26.42 -23.98 -21.02
N GLY A 269 -26.81 -25.17 -20.55
CA GLY A 269 -26.64 -26.43 -21.30
C GLY A 269 -25.19 -26.79 -21.56
N ILE A 270 -24.25 -26.34 -20.68
CA ILE A 270 -22.83 -26.58 -20.84
C ILE A 270 -22.56 -28.11 -20.80
N ARG A 271 -21.81 -28.62 -21.78
CA ARG A 271 -21.38 -30.01 -21.86
C ARG A 271 -19.85 -30.06 -21.99
N ALA A 272 -19.26 -31.13 -21.49
CA ALA A 272 -17.86 -31.42 -21.70
C ALA A 272 -17.50 -31.41 -23.20
N SER A 273 -16.36 -30.89 -23.55
CA SER A 273 -15.89 -30.77 -24.93
C SER A 273 -14.38 -31.02 -24.99
N GLY A 274 -13.96 -31.95 -25.83
CA GLY A 274 -12.54 -32.30 -25.95
C GLY A 274 -11.96 -32.78 -24.61
N THR A 275 -10.96 -32.06 -24.13
CA THR A 275 -10.30 -32.33 -22.84
C THR A 275 -10.90 -31.53 -21.67
N LEU A 276 -11.87 -30.64 -21.93
CA LEU A 276 -12.47 -29.78 -20.93
C LEU A 276 -13.72 -30.37 -20.34
N LEU A 277 -13.74 -30.49 -19.04
CA LEU A 277 -14.94 -30.86 -18.30
C LEU A 277 -15.90 -29.70 -18.20
N GLU A 278 -17.18 -29.96 -17.90
CA GLU A 278 -18.21 -28.91 -17.76
C GLU A 278 -17.81 -27.82 -16.77
N ARG A 279 -17.21 -28.18 -15.64
CA ARG A 279 -16.73 -27.21 -14.63
C ARG A 279 -15.58 -26.35 -15.11
N ASP A 280 -14.68 -26.93 -15.92
CA ASP A 280 -13.56 -26.17 -16.49
C ASP A 280 -14.09 -25.13 -17.49
N LEU A 281 -15.06 -25.52 -18.32
CA LEU A 281 -15.75 -24.59 -19.23
C LEU A 281 -16.44 -23.47 -18.46
N VAL A 282 -17.18 -23.76 -17.37
CA VAL A 282 -17.81 -22.71 -16.54
C VAL A 282 -16.76 -21.77 -15.97
N ALA A 283 -15.65 -22.29 -15.46
CA ALA A 283 -14.59 -21.43 -14.91
C ALA A 283 -13.97 -20.52 -15.97
N ILE A 284 -13.79 -21.02 -17.21
CA ILE A 284 -13.31 -20.22 -18.34
C ILE A 284 -14.36 -19.18 -18.73
N VAL A 285 -15.63 -19.56 -18.86
CA VAL A 285 -16.76 -18.68 -19.17
C VAL A 285 -16.85 -17.52 -18.18
N ARG A 286 -16.82 -17.80 -16.87
CA ARG A 286 -16.82 -16.76 -15.82
C ARG A 286 -15.64 -15.79 -15.96
N ARG A 287 -14.44 -16.31 -16.22
CA ARG A 287 -13.24 -15.48 -16.41
C ARG A 287 -13.31 -14.65 -17.69
N THR A 288 -13.90 -15.20 -18.76
CA THR A 288 -14.13 -14.49 -20.01
C THR A 288 -15.06 -13.30 -19.77
N VAL A 289 -16.19 -13.50 -19.07
CA VAL A 289 -17.10 -12.38 -18.69
C VAL A 289 -16.38 -11.35 -17.80
N ALA A 290 -15.58 -11.80 -16.83
CA ALA A 290 -14.84 -10.88 -15.96
C ALA A 290 -13.81 -10.03 -16.75
N ARG A 291 -13.09 -10.63 -17.72
CA ARG A 291 -12.16 -9.91 -18.62
C ARG A 291 -12.90 -8.94 -19.53
N PHE A 292 -14.04 -9.35 -20.09
CA PHE A 292 -14.91 -8.46 -20.84
C PHE A 292 -15.34 -7.26 -19.99
N CYS A 293 -15.75 -7.47 -18.74
CA CYS A 293 -16.12 -6.40 -17.83
C CYS A 293 -14.96 -5.46 -17.46
N ALA A 294 -13.72 -5.86 -17.71
CA ALA A 294 -12.53 -5.03 -17.52
C ALA A 294 -12.05 -4.32 -18.80
N SER A 295 -12.60 -4.69 -19.96
CA SER A 295 -12.24 -4.14 -21.29
C SER A 295 -13.12 -2.96 -21.69
N SER A 296 -12.70 -2.23 -22.74
CA SER A 296 -13.51 -1.18 -23.40
C SER A 296 -14.48 -1.72 -24.45
N ASP A 297 -14.39 -3.00 -24.81
CA ASP A 297 -15.04 -3.59 -25.96
C ASP A 297 -16.57 -3.64 -25.77
N ALA A 298 -17.32 -3.51 -26.85
CA ALA A 298 -18.78 -3.51 -26.80
C ALA A 298 -19.35 -4.94 -26.65
N GLU A 299 -18.62 -5.93 -27.17
CA GLU A 299 -19.06 -7.34 -27.23
C GLU A 299 -17.97 -8.26 -26.69
N ILE A 300 -18.39 -9.47 -26.32
CA ILE A 300 -17.47 -10.52 -25.90
C ILE A 300 -16.81 -11.14 -27.14
N ASP A 301 -15.47 -11.22 -27.12
CA ASP A 301 -14.67 -11.72 -28.23
C ASP A 301 -13.49 -12.56 -27.71
N ASP A 302 -12.76 -13.21 -28.64
CA ASP A 302 -11.62 -14.10 -28.37
C ASP A 302 -10.54 -13.50 -27.45
N VAL A 303 -10.33 -12.17 -27.53
CA VAL A 303 -9.38 -11.45 -26.66
C VAL A 303 -9.72 -11.55 -25.16
N HIS A 304 -10.97 -11.86 -24.84
CA HIS A 304 -11.44 -12.01 -23.46
C HIS A 304 -11.22 -13.43 -22.91
N ILE A 305 -10.96 -14.42 -23.78
CA ILE A 305 -10.67 -15.78 -23.30
C ILE A 305 -9.33 -15.74 -22.52
N PRO A 306 -9.27 -16.24 -21.27
CA PRO A 306 -8.05 -16.26 -20.51
C PRO A 306 -7.01 -17.20 -21.15
N VAL A 307 -5.86 -16.68 -21.55
CA VAL A 307 -4.79 -17.46 -22.18
C VAL A 307 -3.84 -18.06 -21.14
N ARG A 308 -3.67 -17.36 -20.00
CA ARG A 308 -2.73 -17.79 -18.96
C ARG A 308 -3.25 -19.00 -18.21
N ASN A 309 -2.38 -19.98 -18.04
CA ASN A 309 -2.68 -21.18 -17.24
C ASN A 309 -3.81 -22.05 -17.79
N LEU A 310 -4.12 -21.99 -19.08
CA LEU A 310 -5.03 -22.88 -19.76
C LEU A 310 -4.31 -23.62 -20.89
N PRO A 311 -4.68 -24.89 -21.16
CA PRO A 311 -4.26 -25.53 -22.40
C PRO A 311 -4.75 -24.71 -23.61
N ALA A 312 -4.08 -24.82 -24.75
CA ALA A 312 -4.53 -24.19 -25.97
C ALA A 312 -5.92 -24.75 -26.32
N LEU A 313 -6.92 -23.85 -26.36
CA LEU A 313 -8.27 -24.24 -26.70
C LEU A 313 -8.39 -24.46 -28.20
N GLU A 314 -9.04 -25.56 -28.58
CA GLU A 314 -9.41 -25.83 -29.96
C GLU A 314 -10.41 -24.79 -30.49
N PRO A 315 -10.48 -24.53 -31.81
CA PRO A 315 -11.41 -23.53 -32.36
C PRO A 315 -12.88 -23.77 -31.97
N THR A 316 -13.28 -25.01 -31.80
CA THR A 316 -14.64 -25.38 -31.37
C THR A 316 -14.87 -25.03 -29.89
N GLU A 317 -13.89 -25.33 -29.04
CA GLU A 317 -13.96 -24.98 -27.62
C GLU A 317 -14.01 -23.47 -27.40
N ARG A 318 -13.22 -22.71 -28.18
CA ARG A 318 -13.28 -21.24 -28.17
C ARG A 318 -14.66 -20.72 -28.48
N ARG A 319 -15.31 -21.21 -29.55
CA ARG A 319 -16.66 -20.83 -29.92
C ARG A 319 -17.69 -21.14 -28.83
N LEU A 320 -17.57 -22.32 -28.19
CA LEU A 320 -18.43 -22.68 -27.07
C LEU A 320 -18.24 -21.73 -25.87
N VAL A 321 -17.00 -21.40 -25.52
CA VAL A 321 -16.70 -20.44 -24.44
C VAL A 321 -17.33 -19.08 -24.75
N LEU A 322 -17.16 -18.56 -25.96
CA LEU A 322 -17.72 -17.25 -26.34
C LEU A 322 -19.24 -17.27 -26.32
N HIS A 323 -19.86 -18.33 -26.85
CA HIS A 323 -21.31 -18.49 -26.83
C HIS A 323 -21.84 -18.47 -25.39
N HIS A 324 -21.33 -19.35 -24.52
CA HIS A 324 -21.79 -19.42 -23.13
C HIS A 324 -21.41 -18.19 -22.29
N ALA A 325 -20.31 -17.51 -22.60
CA ALA A 325 -19.96 -16.24 -21.95
C ALA A 325 -20.96 -15.14 -22.31
N THR A 326 -21.38 -15.08 -23.56
CA THR A 326 -22.43 -14.14 -24.04
C THR A 326 -23.78 -14.45 -23.40
N GLU A 327 -24.18 -15.72 -23.34
CA GLU A 327 -25.40 -16.14 -22.66
C GLU A 327 -25.37 -15.80 -21.15
N LEU A 328 -24.25 -16.06 -20.47
CA LEU A 328 -24.09 -15.70 -19.05
C LEU A 328 -24.19 -14.19 -18.85
N TRP A 329 -23.54 -13.39 -19.70
CA TRP A 329 -23.63 -11.94 -19.65
C TRP A 329 -25.06 -11.45 -19.85
N ASN A 330 -25.79 -11.98 -20.84
CA ASN A 330 -27.17 -11.65 -21.07
C ASN A 330 -28.08 -12.05 -19.89
N ALA A 331 -27.86 -13.21 -19.29
CA ALA A 331 -28.58 -13.64 -18.10
C ALA A 331 -28.28 -12.77 -16.86
N ILE A 332 -27.06 -12.22 -16.73
CA ILE A 332 -26.73 -11.23 -15.70
C ILE A 332 -27.54 -9.95 -15.91
N LEU A 333 -27.67 -9.49 -17.15
CA LEU A 333 -28.42 -8.27 -17.47
C LEU A 333 -29.93 -8.48 -17.38
N MET A 334 -30.43 -9.51 -18.03
CA MET A 334 -31.86 -9.85 -18.15
C MET A 334 -32.07 -11.36 -17.96
N PRO A 335 -32.28 -11.83 -16.74
CA PRO A 335 -32.56 -13.25 -16.52
C PRO A 335 -33.90 -13.65 -17.15
N THR A 336 -33.89 -14.72 -17.90
CA THR A 336 -35.08 -15.28 -18.58
C THR A 336 -35.84 -16.29 -17.70
N SER A 337 -35.24 -16.74 -16.60
CA SER A 337 -35.84 -17.73 -15.69
C SER A 337 -35.79 -17.21 -14.24
N ARG A 338 -36.83 -17.56 -13.46
CA ARG A 338 -36.88 -17.29 -12.02
C ARG A 338 -35.83 -18.09 -11.25
N ASP A 339 -35.50 -19.29 -11.75
CA ASP A 339 -34.56 -20.19 -11.10
C ASP A 339 -33.09 -19.87 -11.42
N PHE A 340 -32.85 -19.00 -12.42
CA PHE A 340 -31.51 -18.60 -12.82
C PHE A 340 -31.39 -17.09 -12.91
N GLN A 341 -31.04 -16.47 -11.78
CA GLN A 341 -30.86 -15.03 -11.68
C GLN A 341 -29.44 -14.70 -11.21
N PRO A 342 -28.43 -14.70 -12.10
CA PRO A 342 -27.06 -14.36 -11.75
C PRO A 342 -27.02 -12.96 -11.11
N PRO A 343 -26.38 -12.79 -9.93
CA PRO A 343 -26.37 -11.52 -9.23
C PRO A 343 -25.53 -10.48 -9.99
N ILE A 344 -26.01 -9.24 -10.04
CA ILE A 344 -25.21 -8.12 -10.54
C ILE A 344 -24.08 -7.85 -9.57
N ARG A 345 -22.84 -7.87 -10.07
CA ARG A 345 -21.63 -7.50 -9.35
C ARG A 345 -21.19 -6.07 -9.71
N ARG A 346 -20.19 -5.58 -8.97
CA ARG A 346 -19.63 -4.22 -9.15
C ARG A 346 -19.17 -3.99 -10.59
N GLU A 347 -18.37 -4.91 -11.11
CA GLU A 347 -17.80 -4.87 -12.45
C GLU A 347 -18.89 -4.88 -13.54
N HIS A 348 -19.97 -5.63 -13.35
CA HIS A 348 -21.09 -5.69 -14.30
C HIS A 348 -21.76 -4.32 -14.43
N ARG A 349 -22.00 -3.64 -13.31
CA ARG A 349 -22.66 -2.32 -13.29
C ARG A 349 -21.79 -1.25 -13.92
N ILE A 350 -20.49 -1.25 -13.62
CA ILE A 350 -19.53 -0.30 -14.20
C ILE A 350 -19.44 -0.52 -15.71
N LYS A 351 -19.32 -1.78 -16.15
CA LYS A 351 -19.28 -2.14 -17.57
C LYS A 351 -20.55 -1.69 -18.28
N TRP A 352 -21.73 -1.97 -17.70
CA TRP A 352 -22.99 -1.57 -18.29
C TRP A 352 -23.12 -0.05 -18.41
N ALA A 353 -22.76 0.70 -17.37
CA ALA A 353 -22.76 2.16 -17.41
C ALA A 353 -21.86 2.71 -18.54
N ALA A 354 -20.67 2.12 -18.73
CA ALA A 354 -19.76 2.49 -19.81
C ALA A 354 -20.36 2.15 -21.19
N LEU A 355 -20.93 0.96 -21.38
CA LEU A 355 -21.56 0.54 -22.63
C LEU A 355 -22.76 1.44 -23.02
N ARG A 356 -23.51 1.91 -22.02
CA ARG A 356 -24.65 2.83 -22.23
C ARG A 356 -24.23 4.30 -22.39
N GLY A 357 -22.94 4.61 -22.27
CA GLY A 357 -22.42 5.97 -22.34
C GLY A 357 -22.96 6.89 -21.25
N TRP A 358 -23.31 6.34 -20.08
CA TRP A 358 -23.78 7.13 -18.96
C TRP A 358 -22.69 8.06 -18.44
N ARG A 359 -23.10 9.25 -18.03
CA ARG A 359 -22.22 10.33 -17.59
C ARG A 359 -22.36 10.60 -16.11
N ILE A 360 -21.26 11.08 -15.52
CA ILE A 360 -21.26 11.53 -14.12
C ILE A 360 -22.30 12.64 -13.95
N PRO A 361 -23.15 12.58 -12.92
CA PRO A 361 -24.20 13.58 -12.71
C PRO A 361 -23.66 15.01 -12.65
N ALA A 362 -24.36 15.95 -13.32
CA ALA A 362 -23.95 17.37 -13.43
C ALA A 362 -23.89 18.11 -12.09
N ARG A 363 -24.43 17.53 -11.01
CA ARG A 363 -24.26 18.07 -9.66
C ARG A 363 -22.81 18.08 -9.17
N TYR A 364 -21.94 17.24 -9.73
CA TYR A 364 -20.51 17.24 -9.45
C TYR A 364 -19.80 18.10 -10.49
N THR A 365 -18.85 18.93 -10.04
CA THR A 365 -18.05 19.79 -10.93
C THR A 365 -16.67 19.20 -11.18
N HIS A 366 -16.09 18.53 -10.18
CA HIS A 366 -14.76 17.96 -10.23
C HIS A 366 -14.78 16.50 -9.81
N VAL A 367 -13.86 15.74 -10.36
CA VAL A 367 -13.59 14.34 -9.96
C VAL A 367 -12.14 14.24 -9.51
N LEU A 368 -11.92 13.71 -8.32
CA LEU A 368 -10.61 13.47 -7.76
C LEU A 368 -10.43 11.98 -7.52
N ILE A 369 -9.29 11.43 -7.98
CA ILE A 369 -9.01 9.99 -7.94
C ILE A 369 -7.63 9.75 -7.37
N ASP A 370 -7.56 8.98 -6.27
CA ASP A 370 -6.31 8.41 -5.77
C ASP A 370 -6.11 7.00 -6.36
N GLU A 371 -4.84 6.58 -6.50
CA GLU A 371 -4.45 5.27 -7.05
C GLU A 371 -5.07 5.00 -8.44
N CYS A 372 -5.07 6.01 -9.30
CA CYS A 372 -5.70 5.93 -10.62
C CYS A 372 -5.07 4.87 -11.56
N HIS A 373 -3.91 4.33 -11.23
CA HIS A 373 -3.29 3.23 -11.96
C HIS A 373 -4.05 1.90 -11.87
N ASP A 374 -5.00 1.77 -10.92
CA ASP A 374 -5.88 0.60 -10.79
C ASP A 374 -7.15 0.72 -11.65
N LEU A 375 -7.39 1.86 -12.29
CA LEU A 375 -8.60 2.07 -13.10
C LEU A 375 -8.65 1.13 -14.30
N LYS A 376 -9.82 0.50 -14.48
CA LYS A 376 -10.12 -0.36 -15.64
C LYS A 376 -10.67 0.47 -16.80
N LYS A 377 -10.59 -0.04 -18.03
CA LYS A 377 -11.05 0.65 -19.21
C LYS A 377 -12.48 1.20 -19.13
N PRO A 378 -13.50 0.48 -18.61
CA PRO A 378 -14.85 1.04 -18.48
C PRO A 378 -14.93 2.25 -17.54
N MET A 379 -14.11 2.28 -16.48
CA MET A 379 -14.03 3.44 -15.59
C MET A 379 -13.48 4.67 -16.33
N LEU A 380 -12.45 4.47 -17.16
CA LEU A 380 -11.87 5.53 -17.99
C LEU A 380 -12.86 6.01 -19.05
N GLN A 381 -13.64 5.12 -19.68
CA GLN A 381 -14.69 5.48 -20.62
C GLN A 381 -15.75 6.40 -19.96
N ILE A 382 -16.17 6.08 -18.74
CA ILE A 382 -17.11 6.93 -17.97
C ILE A 382 -16.50 8.31 -17.70
N LEU A 383 -15.24 8.36 -17.27
CA LEU A 383 -14.52 9.61 -17.01
C LEU A 383 -14.35 10.45 -18.28
N ASP A 384 -13.99 9.81 -19.39
CA ASP A 384 -13.79 10.48 -20.69
C ASP A 384 -15.11 10.94 -21.32
N GLY A 385 -16.21 10.23 -21.09
CA GLY A 385 -17.54 10.63 -21.54
C GLY A 385 -18.19 11.74 -20.70
N SER A 386 -17.59 12.14 -19.58
CA SER A 386 -18.16 13.07 -18.61
C SER A 386 -17.48 14.45 -18.67
N PRO A 387 -18.23 15.56 -18.46
CA PRO A 387 -17.70 16.92 -18.63
C PRO A 387 -16.90 17.45 -17.44
N GLN A 388 -16.86 16.73 -16.32
CA GLN A 388 -16.21 17.18 -15.10
C GLN A 388 -14.69 17.25 -15.26
N ALA A 389 -14.06 18.27 -14.66
CA ALA A 389 -12.60 18.33 -14.53
C ALA A 389 -12.10 17.12 -13.68
N VAL A 390 -11.09 16.43 -14.18
CA VAL A 390 -10.55 15.23 -13.50
C VAL A 390 -9.12 15.45 -13.03
N ILE A 391 -8.94 15.37 -11.74
CA ILE A 391 -7.63 15.40 -11.07
C ILE A 391 -7.35 13.97 -10.61
N SER A 392 -6.37 13.31 -11.23
CA SER A 392 -6.01 11.92 -10.94
C SER A 392 -4.57 11.81 -10.47
N LEU A 393 -4.37 11.07 -9.39
CA LEU A 393 -3.05 10.78 -8.85
C LEU A 393 -2.83 9.27 -8.83
N GLY A 394 -1.62 8.84 -9.17
CA GLY A 394 -1.30 7.41 -9.18
C GLY A 394 0.19 7.16 -9.34
N ASP A 395 0.55 5.92 -9.32
CA ASP A 395 1.90 5.44 -9.56
C ASP A 395 1.86 4.28 -10.56
N GLU A 396 2.16 4.56 -11.81
CA GLU A 396 2.06 3.55 -12.88
C GLU A 396 2.94 2.31 -12.62
N TYR A 397 4.00 2.47 -11.83
CA TYR A 397 4.89 1.38 -11.43
C TYR A 397 4.29 0.45 -10.36
N GLN A 398 3.16 0.82 -9.76
CA GLN A 398 2.41 -0.03 -8.82
C GLN A 398 1.29 -0.84 -9.49
N ASN A 399 1.14 -0.75 -10.81
CA ASN A 399 0.13 -1.52 -11.53
C ASN A 399 0.56 -2.98 -11.72
N LEU A 400 0.08 -3.85 -10.85
CA LEU A 400 0.41 -5.29 -10.87
C LEU A 400 -0.21 -6.06 -12.05
N GLN A 401 -1.07 -5.43 -12.85
CA GLN A 401 -1.64 -6.04 -14.06
C GLN A 401 -0.81 -5.77 -15.33
N GLY A 402 0.27 -5.00 -15.20
CA GLY A 402 1.15 -4.60 -16.29
C GLY A 402 1.01 -3.13 -16.63
N PHE A 403 0.62 -2.82 -17.88
CA PHE A 403 0.53 -1.43 -18.32
C PHE A 403 -0.69 -0.72 -17.75
N PRO A 404 -0.53 0.47 -17.14
CA PRO A 404 -1.64 1.28 -16.69
C PRO A 404 -2.49 1.71 -17.89
N GLN A 405 -3.79 1.69 -17.72
CA GLN A 405 -4.72 2.20 -18.71
C GLN A 405 -4.68 3.73 -18.65
N ARG A 406 -4.64 4.38 -19.82
CA ARG A 406 -4.60 5.85 -19.93
C ARG A 406 -5.90 6.39 -20.49
N ARG A 407 -6.26 7.59 -20.07
CA ARG A 407 -7.39 8.34 -20.64
C ARG A 407 -7.11 8.72 -22.09
N THR A 408 -8.15 8.82 -22.89
CA THR A 408 -8.07 9.26 -24.31
C THR A 408 -8.00 10.78 -24.44
N HIS A 409 -8.51 11.52 -23.44
CA HIS A 409 -8.45 12.98 -23.42
C HIS A 409 -7.03 13.50 -23.21
N VAL A 410 -6.78 14.71 -23.71
CA VAL A 410 -5.56 15.45 -23.41
C VAL A 410 -5.56 15.78 -21.91
N VAL A 411 -4.59 15.24 -21.21
CA VAL A 411 -4.45 15.42 -19.77
C VAL A 411 -3.07 16.01 -19.50
N ARG A 412 -3.03 17.09 -18.74
CA ARG A 412 -1.77 17.69 -18.30
C ARG A 412 -1.03 16.72 -17.36
N GLN A 413 0.18 16.35 -17.71
CA GLN A 413 0.99 15.39 -16.94
C GLN A 413 1.90 16.13 -15.97
N ARG A 414 1.98 15.67 -14.74
CA ARG A 414 2.90 16.14 -13.70
C ARG A 414 3.53 14.96 -12.99
N ALA A 415 4.72 15.17 -12.41
CA ALA A 415 5.38 14.14 -11.62
C ALA A 415 5.75 14.66 -10.22
N VAL A 416 5.66 13.77 -9.23
CA VAL A 416 6.23 13.93 -7.90
C VAL A 416 7.20 12.78 -7.68
N THR A 417 8.47 13.10 -7.62
CA THR A 417 9.56 12.13 -7.61
C THR A 417 10.25 12.01 -6.26
N SER A 418 10.16 13.06 -5.45
CA SER A 418 10.83 13.15 -4.14
C SER A 418 10.05 12.40 -3.07
N SER A 419 10.63 11.31 -2.56
CA SER A 419 10.05 10.56 -1.45
C SER A 419 10.19 11.34 -0.14
N VAL A 420 9.13 11.38 0.64
CA VAL A 420 9.15 11.89 2.02
C VAL A 420 9.34 10.78 3.04
N ARG A 421 9.52 9.54 2.59
CA ARG A 421 9.52 8.33 3.40
C ARG A 421 10.84 7.56 3.32
N SER A 422 11.22 7.17 2.11
CA SER A 422 12.35 6.27 1.87
C SER A 422 13.64 7.04 1.72
N GLY A 423 14.73 6.53 2.31
CA GLY A 423 16.04 7.15 2.26
C GLY A 423 16.74 7.05 0.91
N GLN A 424 17.81 7.84 0.72
CA GLN A 424 18.57 7.93 -0.53
C GLN A 424 19.17 6.60 -1.00
N LEU A 425 19.55 5.70 -0.08
CA LEU A 425 20.11 4.40 -0.48
C LEU A 425 19.14 3.56 -1.32
N LEU A 426 17.81 3.76 -1.16
CA LEU A 426 16.81 3.05 -1.94
C LEU A 426 16.82 3.46 -3.42
N GLU A 427 17.37 4.62 -3.78
CA GLU A 427 17.54 5.06 -5.17
C GLU A 427 18.33 4.07 -6.01
N ALA A 428 19.33 3.42 -5.41
CA ALA A 428 20.17 2.43 -6.08
C ALA A 428 19.39 1.19 -6.53
N VAL A 429 18.28 0.88 -5.86
CA VAL A 429 17.41 -0.25 -6.20
C VAL A 429 16.24 0.21 -7.09
N VAL A 430 15.57 1.29 -6.72
CA VAL A 430 14.35 1.76 -7.39
C VAL A 430 14.61 2.32 -8.78
N ASN A 431 15.64 3.15 -8.94
CA ASN A 431 15.91 3.80 -10.22
C ASN A 431 16.24 2.82 -11.38
N PRO A 432 17.03 1.76 -11.18
CA PRO A 432 17.21 0.75 -12.22
C PRO A 432 15.90 0.02 -12.60
N ILE A 433 15.02 -0.27 -11.61
CA ILE A 433 13.70 -0.88 -11.87
C ILE A 433 12.85 0.06 -12.75
N ILE A 434 12.78 1.35 -12.41
CA ILE A 434 12.09 2.38 -13.20
C ILE A 434 12.66 2.44 -14.61
N ALA A 435 13.98 2.47 -14.74
CA ALA A 435 14.65 2.56 -16.05
C ALA A 435 14.36 1.35 -16.95
N ALA A 436 14.29 0.15 -16.36
CA ALA A 436 14.01 -1.09 -17.07
C ALA A 436 12.53 -1.34 -17.35
N HIS A 437 11.62 -0.77 -16.56
CA HIS A 437 10.18 -0.95 -16.75
C HIS A 437 9.73 -0.42 -18.11
N PRO A 438 8.78 -1.07 -18.81
CA PRO A 438 8.35 -0.65 -20.16
C PRO A 438 7.56 0.66 -20.21
N SER A 439 7.21 1.26 -19.07
CA SER A 439 6.51 2.55 -19.04
C SER A 439 7.30 3.69 -19.68
N ALA A 440 6.61 4.69 -20.23
CA ALA A 440 7.20 5.83 -20.91
C ALA A 440 7.82 6.85 -19.93
N THR A 441 7.24 7.00 -18.73
CA THR A 441 7.72 7.95 -17.70
C THR A 441 8.99 7.39 -17.06
N LYS A 442 10.09 8.15 -17.10
CA LYS A 442 11.41 7.71 -16.63
C LYS A 442 12.07 8.71 -15.66
N ASP A 443 11.27 9.51 -15.00
CA ASP A 443 11.79 10.42 -13.99
C ASP A 443 12.49 9.64 -12.88
N ARG A 444 13.56 10.19 -12.35
CA ARG A 444 14.29 9.53 -11.26
C ARG A 444 13.51 9.63 -9.96
N PHE A 445 13.39 8.52 -9.26
CA PHE A 445 12.99 8.51 -7.85
C PHE A 445 14.10 9.15 -7.02
N LEU A 446 13.75 10.08 -6.15
CA LEU A 446 14.64 10.77 -5.24
C LEU A 446 14.30 10.37 -3.80
N GLY A 447 15.24 9.76 -3.12
CA GLY A 447 15.09 9.40 -1.70
C GLY A 447 15.23 10.63 -0.81
N ASN A 448 14.60 10.57 0.36
CA ASN A 448 14.71 11.64 1.36
C ASN A 448 16.12 11.63 1.98
N PRO A 449 16.88 12.73 1.91
CA PRO A 449 18.22 12.81 2.47
C PRO A 449 18.24 12.67 4.01
N LEU A 450 17.14 12.97 4.68
CA LEU A 450 17.02 12.88 6.14
C LEU A 450 16.69 11.48 6.63
N HIS A 451 16.35 10.55 5.73
CA HIS A 451 16.03 9.17 6.06
C HIS A 451 17.11 8.22 5.56
N ARG A 452 17.36 7.19 6.35
CA ARG A 452 18.26 6.11 5.98
C ARG A 452 17.47 4.81 5.86
N THR A 453 17.35 4.28 4.63
CA THR A 453 16.82 2.94 4.39
C THR A 453 18.00 2.01 4.11
N GLU A 454 18.37 1.19 5.08
CA GLU A 454 19.45 0.22 4.95
C GLU A 454 19.06 -0.90 3.98
N ILE A 455 19.98 -1.32 3.10
CA ILE A 455 19.78 -2.45 2.19
C ILE A 455 20.71 -3.58 2.61
N VAL A 456 20.13 -4.71 3.02
CA VAL A 456 20.83 -5.90 3.48
C VAL A 456 20.65 -7.01 2.47
N TYR A 457 21.75 -7.55 1.95
CA TYR A 457 21.74 -8.65 1.00
C TYR A 457 21.95 -10.00 1.71
N TYR A 458 21.28 -11.04 1.23
CA TYR A 458 21.42 -12.40 1.76
C TYR A 458 21.56 -13.45 0.63
N ASP A 459 22.35 -14.50 0.87
CA ASP A 459 22.52 -15.62 -0.05
C ASP A 459 21.40 -16.65 0.07
N ARG A 460 20.98 -16.95 1.31
CA ARG A 460 19.96 -17.95 1.62
C ARG A 460 18.86 -17.33 2.47
N PRO A 461 17.59 -17.53 2.11
CA PRO A 461 16.48 -16.97 2.87
C PRO A 461 16.41 -17.57 4.27
N ARG A 462 16.53 -16.73 5.28
CA ARG A 462 16.38 -17.05 6.70
C ARG A 462 15.36 -16.10 7.31
N ILE A 463 14.76 -16.51 8.43
CA ILE A 463 13.92 -15.61 9.21
C ILE A 463 14.78 -14.44 9.67
N PRO A 464 14.35 -13.19 9.43
CA PRO A 464 15.13 -12.03 9.86
C PRO A 464 15.31 -11.97 11.38
N GLU A 465 16.45 -11.48 11.85
CA GLU A 465 16.71 -11.30 13.28
C GLU A 465 15.81 -10.22 13.90
N HIS A 466 15.47 -9.20 13.11
CA HIS A 466 14.62 -8.09 13.50
C HIS A 466 13.22 -8.20 12.90
N PRO A 467 12.22 -7.56 13.53
CA PRO A 467 10.85 -7.53 13.00
C PRO A 467 10.80 -7.07 11.54
N ALA A 468 10.11 -7.83 10.70
CA ALA A 468 9.99 -7.54 9.28
C ALA A 468 8.70 -8.09 8.68
N ALA A 469 8.25 -7.45 7.59
CA ALA A 469 7.26 -8.04 6.70
C ALA A 469 7.97 -8.89 5.65
N ILE A 470 7.61 -10.17 5.58
CA ILE A 470 8.10 -11.12 4.58
C ILE A 470 7.12 -11.10 3.42
N LEU A 471 7.60 -10.67 2.25
CA LEU A 471 6.78 -10.52 1.06
C LEU A 471 7.07 -11.66 0.08
N VAL A 472 6.00 -12.36 -0.31
CA VAL A 472 6.07 -13.54 -1.18
C VAL A 472 5.36 -13.29 -2.50
N SER A 473 5.76 -14.06 -3.53
CA SER A 473 5.25 -13.91 -4.91
C SER A 473 3.89 -14.57 -5.14
N ASP A 474 3.60 -15.65 -4.41
CA ASP A 474 2.45 -16.52 -4.67
C ASP A 474 1.98 -17.26 -3.41
N THR A 475 0.86 -17.97 -3.53
CA THR A 475 0.24 -18.69 -2.42
C THR A 475 1.11 -19.87 -1.94
N TRP A 476 1.98 -20.44 -2.80
CA TRP A 476 2.94 -21.48 -2.38
C TRP A 476 3.97 -20.92 -1.41
N GLY A 477 4.54 -19.75 -1.74
CA GLY A 477 5.45 -19.04 -0.85
C GLY A 477 4.76 -18.61 0.45
N LEU A 478 3.48 -18.22 0.39
CA LEU A 478 2.70 -17.86 1.58
C LEU A 478 2.53 -19.05 2.52
N PHE A 479 2.19 -20.23 1.98
CA PHE A 479 2.08 -21.47 2.75
C PHE A 479 3.43 -21.87 3.35
N GLU A 480 4.49 -21.88 2.55
CA GLU A 480 5.84 -22.25 3.01
C GLU A 480 6.32 -21.37 4.16
N TRP A 481 6.24 -20.05 3.99
CA TRP A 481 6.73 -19.11 5.01
C TRP A 481 5.87 -19.12 6.28
N ALA A 482 4.55 -19.31 6.15
CA ALA A 482 3.68 -19.51 7.31
C ALA A 482 4.14 -20.70 8.15
N GLN A 483 4.40 -21.83 7.49
CA GLN A 483 4.89 -23.04 8.15
C GLN A 483 6.29 -22.85 8.75
N ARG A 484 7.20 -22.17 8.04
CA ARG A 484 8.57 -21.90 8.50
C ARG A 484 8.59 -21.04 9.78
N LEU A 485 7.76 -19.99 9.82
CA LEU A 485 7.65 -19.12 10.99
C LEU A 485 7.00 -19.86 12.17
N ALA A 486 5.96 -20.66 11.92
CA ALA A 486 5.31 -21.46 12.94
C ALA A 486 6.22 -22.54 13.54
N ALA A 487 7.11 -23.14 12.75
CA ALA A 487 8.10 -24.12 13.21
C ALA A 487 9.09 -23.53 14.25
N GLU A 488 9.38 -22.23 14.15
CA GLU A 488 10.18 -21.47 15.11
C GLU A 488 9.33 -20.87 16.25
N ASN A 489 8.08 -21.28 16.39
CA ASN A 489 7.11 -20.79 17.37
C ASN A 489 6.89 -19.27 17.34
N LEU A 490 6.99 -18.64 16.17
CA LEU A 490 6.81 -17.22 15.99
C LEU A 490 5.35 -16.88 15.65
N ASP A 491 4.83 -15.84 16.30
CA ASP A 491 3.52 -15.28 15.97
C ASP A 491 3.63 -14.35 14.77
N VAL A 492 2.65 -14.45 13.85
CA VAL A 492 2.68 -13.84 12.54
C VAL A 492 1.42 -13.04 12.29
N GLU A 493 1.57 -11.78 11.87
CA GLU A 493 0.47 -11.01 11.29
C GLU A 493 0.30 -11.45 9.83
N LEU A 494 -0.76 -12.21 9.54
CA LEU A 494 -1.09 -12.56 8.16
C LEU A 494 -1.76 -11.37 7.46
N LEU A 495 -1.09 -10.83 6.45
CA LEU A 495 -1.56 -9.67 5.67
C LEU A 495 -2.55 -10.06 4.58
N SER A 496 -2.48 -11.30 4.13
CA SER A 496 -3.32 -11.89 3.09
C SER A 496 -4.60 -12.51 3.67
N ASN A 497 -5.53 -12.88 2.79
CA ASN A 497 -6.81 -13.44 3.21
C ASN A 497 -6.66 -14.83 3.85
N ARG A 498 -6.89 -14.90 5.17
CA ARG A 498 -6.76 -16.13 5.95
C ARG A 498 -7.67 -17.27 5.47
N GLN A 499 -8.90 -16.96 5.03
CA GLN A 499 -9.85 -17.97 4.57
C GLN A 499 -9.39 -18.58 3.25
N GLN A 500 -8.86 -17.77 2.33
CA GLN A 500 -8.33 -18.25 1.05
C GLN A 500 -7.08 -19.12 1.28
N LEU A 501 -6.16 -18.70 2.15
CA LEU A 501 -5.00 -19.50 2.49
C LEU A 501 -5.39 -20.84 3.13
N ASN A 502 -6.33 -20.83 4.08
CA ASN A 502 -6.82 -22.06 4.69
C ASN A 502 -7.45 -23.01 3.67
N MET A 503 -8.24 -22.47 2.74
CA MET A 503 -8.85 -23.27 1.66
C MET A 503 -7.76 -23.86 0.75
N PHE A 504 -6.78 -23.05 0.34
CA PHE A 504 -5.68 -23.49 -0.51
C PHE A 504 -4.91 -24.66 0.12
N VAL A 505 -4.51 -24.49 1.39
CA VAL A 505 -3.72 -25.52 2.10
C VAL A 505 -4.52 -26.79 2.32
N SER A 506 -5.80 -26.67 2.74
CA SER A 506 -6.67 -27.82 2.91
C SER A 506 -6.87 -28.59 1.61
N ASP A 507 -7.12 -27.87 0.51
CA ASP A 507 -7.29 -28.46 -0.81
C ASP A 507 -6.00 -29.15 -1.30
N CYS A 508 -4.81 -28.59 -1.02
CA CYS A 508 -3.53 -29.24 -1.32
C CYS A 508 -3.36 -30.55 -0.56
N ILE A 509 -3.67 -30.58 0.74
CA ILE A 509 -3.56 -31.76 1.59
C ILE A 509 -4.54 -32.85 1.10
N GLU A 510 -5.80 -32.48 0.87
CA GLU A 510 -6.85 -33.39 0.43
C GLU A 510 -6.58 -33.96 -0.99
N LEU A 511 -6.14 -33.11 -1.93
CA LEU A 511 -5.77 -33.61 -3.26
C LEU A 511 -4.61 -34.59 -3.21
N ARG A 512 -3.58 -34.30 -2.39
CA ARG A 512 -2.39 -35.14 -2.25
C ARG A 512 -2.68 -36.50 -1.59
N ARG A 513 -3.52 -36.51 -0.53
CA ARG A 513 -3.78 -37.69 0.29
C ARG A 513 -4.94 -38.53 -0.20
N ASN A 514 -6.03 -37.88 -0.58
CA ASN A 514 -7.32 -38.51 -0.81
C ASN A 514 -7.79 -38.38 -2.26
N GLY A 515 -7.03 -37.68 -3.12
CA GLY A 515 -7.43 -37.41 -4.51
C GLY A 515 -8.69 -36.55 -4.63
N VAL A 516 -9.03 -35.79 -3.56
CA VAL A 516 -10.19 -34.91 -3.58
C VAL A 516 -9.90 -33.69 -4.43
N ARG A 517 -10.76 -33.40 -5.40
CA ARG A 517 -10.61 -32.26 -6.32
C ARG A 517 -10.66 -30.95 -5.55
N PRO A 518 -9.67 -30.03 -5.76
CA PRO A 518 -9.60 -28.76 -5.10
C PRO A 518 -10.76 -27.82 -5.48
N ARG A 519 -11.08 -26.89 -4.59
CA ARG A 519 -12.06 -25.81 -4.79
C ARG A 519 -11.41 -24.45 -4.95
N HIS A 520 -10.17 -24.29 -4.42
CA HIS A 520 -9.45 -23.02 -4.47
C HIS A 520 -9.12 -22.60 -5.91
N GLY A 521 -9.32 -21.32 -6.22
CA GLY A 521 -9.26 -20.76 -7.58
C GLY A 521 -7.94 -20.95 -8.33
N GLU A 522 -6.82 -21.15 -7.64
CA GLU A 522 -5.51 -21.41 -8.27
C GLU A 522 -5.30 -22.86 -8.68
N ILE A 523 -5.91 -23.80 -7.93
CA ILE A 523 -5.63 -25.22 -8.11
C ILE A 523 -6.87 -26.07 -8.47
N PHE A 524 -8.08 -25.47 -8.58
CA PHE A 524 -9.35 -26.17 -8.82
C PHE A 524 -9.36 -27.07 -10.06
N ARG A 525 -8.52 -26.75 -11.07
CA ARG A 525 -8.44 -27.48 -12.35
C ARG A 525 -7.66 -28.79 -12.29
N TYR A 526 -6.90 -29.01 -11.22
CA TYR A 526 -6.08 -30.19 -11.10
C TYR A 526 -6.88 -31.33 -10.48
N GLU A 527 -6.95 -32.46 -11.20
CA GLU A 527 -7.64 -33.67 -10.76
C GLU A 527 -6.75 -34.60 -9.94
N SER A 528 -5.44 -34.40 -10.05
CA SER A 528 -4.46 -35.19 -9.32
C SER A 528 -3.29 -34.32 -8.86
N TRP A 529 -2.68 -34.74 -7.76
CA TRP A 529 -1.45 -34.12 -7.29
C TRP A 529 -0.30 -34.22 -8.30
N GLN A 530 -0.25 -35.34 -9.06
CA GLN A 530 0.78 -35.53 -10.08
C GLN A 530 0.70 -34.46 -11.16
N THR A 531 -0.48 -34.24 -11.73
CA THR A 531 -0.68 -33.20 -12.76
C THR A 531 -0.36 -31.81 -12.23
N LEU A 532 -0.73 -31.52 -10.97
CA LEU A 532 -0.39 -30.26 -10.31
C LEU A 532 1.14 -30.13 -10.16
N ALA A 533 1.81 -31.21 -9.75
CA ALA A 533 3.26 -31.23 -9.59
C ALA A 533 3.99 -31.01 -10.93
N GLU A 534 3.58 -31.65 -12.00
CA GLU A 534 4.17 -31.48 -13.33
C GLU A 534 4.11 -30.02 -13.81
N ASN A 535 3.00 -29.32 -13.52
CA ASN A 535 2.82 -27.91 -13.90
C ASN A 535 3.56 -26.91 -12.99
N ASN A 536 3.95 -27.33 -11.77
CA ASN A 536 4.59 -26.47 -10.79
C ASN A 536 6.05 -26.85 -10.47
N GLN A 537 6.66 -27.74 -11.25
CA GLN A 537 8.03 -28.25 -11.04
C GLN A 537 9.08 -27.12 -10.90
N LYS A 538 8.89 -25.99 -11.56
CA LYS A 538 9.80 -24.85 -11.52
C LYS A 538 9.60 -23.95 -10.31
N SER A 539 8.52 -24.09 -9.55
CA SER A 539 8.27 -23.29 -8.35
C SER A 539 9.02 -23.83 -7.15
N PRO A 540 10.02 -23.10 -6.60
CA PRO A 540 10.74 -23.56 -5.41
C PRO A 540 9.83 -23.68 -4.19
N GLY A 541 8.84 -22.79 -4.04
CA GLY A 541 7.82 -22.85 -2.99
C GLY A 541 7.02 -24.15 -3.08
N PHE A 542 6.50 -24.48 -4.28
CA PHE A 542 5.81 -25.75 -4.50
C PHE A 542 6.68 -26.95 -4.15
N GLN A 543 7.94 -26.99 -4.64
CA GLN A 543 8.84 -28.12 -4.36
C GLN A 543 9.09 -28.36 -2.86
N ARG A 544 9.16 -27.29 -2.08
CA ARG A 544 9.30 -27.38 -0.62
C ARG A 544 8.05 -27.92 0.04
N ILE A 545 6.88 -27.46 -0.41
CA ILE A 545 5.57 -27.94 0.07
C ILE A 545 5.36 -29.40 -0.33
N ASP A 546 5.65 -29.79 -1.57
CA ASP A 546 5.52 -31.18 -2.01
C ASP A 546 6.35 -32.14 -1.14
N ARG A 547 7.61 -31.80 -0.87
CA ARG A 547 8.46 -32.58 0.05
C ARG A 547 7.90 -32.65 1.47
N MET A 548 7.30 -31.56 1.96
CA MET A 548 6.68 -31.51 3.28
C MET A 548 5.44 -32.42 3.35
N LEU A 549 4.57 -32.38 2.34
CA LEU A 549 3.40 -33.24 2.24
C LEU A 549 3.80 -34.72 2.07
N GLN A 550 4.88 -35.03 1.32
CA GLN A 550 5.44 -36.36 1.22
C GLN A 550 5.89 -36.94 2.58
N ARG A 551 6.39 -36.10 3.47
CA ARG A 551 6.79 -36.44 4.83
C ARG A 551 5.64 -36.60 5.81
N GLY A 552 4.40 -36.43 5.35
CA GLY A 552 3.22 -36.69 6.14
C GLY A 552 2.54 -35.48 6.77
N TYR A 553 2.97 -34.23 6.41
CA TYR A 553 2.30 -33.01 6.85
C TYR A 553 0.79 -33.09 6.58
N ASP A 554 -0.04 -32.73 7.59
CA ASP A 554 -1.48 -32.90 7.52
C ASP A 554 -2.26 -31.67 8.01
N ILE A 555 -3.59 -31.81 8.06
CA ILE A 555 -4.50 -30.75 8.46
C ILE A 555 -4.31 -30.33 9.94
N LYS A 556 -3.83 -31.25 10.80
CA LYS A 556 -3.54 -30.94 12.20
C LYS A 556 -2.26 -30.10 12.32
N ASP A 557 -1.27 -30.39 11.46
CA ASP A 557 -0.05 -29.59 11.38
C ASP A 557 -0.38 -28.18 10.87
N TRP A 558 -1.27 -28.08 9.86
CA TRP A 558 -1.75 -26.80 9.39
C TRP A 558 -2.53 -26.03 10.47
N ALA A 559 -3.39 -26.70 11.23
CA ALA A 559 -4.12 -26.05 12.31
C ALA A 559 -3.16 -25.40 13.32
N ARG A 560 -2.08 -26.11 13.72
CA ARG A 560 -1.04 -25.56 14.60
C ARG A 560 -0.31 -24.36 13.98
N THR A 561 -0.09 -24.39 12.67
CA THR A 561 0.48 -23.25 11.93
C THR A 561 -0.49 -22.06 11.94
N ALA A 562 -1.76 -22.30 11.65
CA ALA A 562 -2.80 -21.27 11.60
C ALA A 562 -3.12 -20.64 12.96
N ASP A 563 -2.88 -21.34 14.07
CA ASP A 563 -3.02 -20.83 15.44
C ASP A 563 -1.98 -19.74 15.77
N ARG A 564 -0.87 -19.67 14.99
CA ARG A 564 0.14 -18.61 15.10
C ARG A 564 -0.25 -17.31 14.40
N PHE A 565 -1.39 -17.26 13.70
CA PHE A 565 -1.85 -16.03 13.06
C PHE A 565 -2.55 -15.13 14.07
N VAL A 566 -1.93 -13.98 14.35
CA VAL A 566 -2.38 -12.97 15.30
C VAL A 566 -2.72 -11.65 14.60
N ALA A 567 -3.44 -10.76 15.29
CA ALA A 567 -3.80 -9.45 14.73
C ALA A 567 -2.60 -8.51 14.59
N GLN A 568 -1.60 -8.65 15.47
CA GLN A 568 -0.33 -7.91 15.43
C GLN A 568 0.78 -8.86 15.87
N GLY A 569 1.73 -9.13 14.98
CA GLY A 569 2.87 -10.01 15.21
C GLY A 569 4.21 -9.30 15.04
N LYS A 570 5.26 -9.88 15.60
CA LYS A 570 6.64 -9.44 15.36
C LYS A 570 7.02 -9.52 13.88
N PHE A 571 6.50 -10.52 13.19
CA PHE A 571 6.64 -10.71 11.75
C PHE A 571 5.28 -10.56 11.08
N ALA A 572 5.30 -9.99 9.88
CA ALA A 572 4.14 -9.95 9.00
C ALA A 572 4.44 -10.79 7.75
N LEU A 573 3.42 -11.44 7.19
CA LEU A 573 3.56 -12.29 6.01
C LEU A 573 2.44 -11.98 5.02
N GLY A 574 2.78 -11.74 3.75
CA GLY A 574 1.76 -11.40 2.75
C GLY A 574 2.20 -11.46 1.31
N LEU A 575 1.20 -11.52 0.44
CA LEU A 575 1.35 -11.36 -1.00
C LEU A 575 1.57 -9.89 -1.36
N ILE A 576 2.27 -9.64 -2.46
CA ILE A 576 2.54 -8.26 -2.93
C ILE A 576 1.26 -7.46 -3.17
N GLU A 577 0.22 -8.09 -3.70
CA GLU A 577 -1.06 -7.44 -3.98
C GLU A 577 -1.80 -6.96 -2.71
N ASP A 578 -1.57 -7.62 -1.57
CA ASP A 578 -2.23 -7.31 -0.30
C ASP A 578 -1.52 -6.20 0.49
N VAL A 579 -0.27 -5.87 0.13
CA VAL A 579 0.57 -4.90 0.86
C VAL A 579 0.76 -3.56 0.15
N ARG A 580 0.10 -3.32 -0.99
CA ARG A 580 0.30 -2.11 -1.81
C ARG A 580 0.17 -0.79 -1.04
N ASN A 581 -0.76 -0.72 -0.10
CA ASN A 581 -1.05 0.48 0.70
C ASN A 581 -0.52 0.38 2.15
N ARG A 582 0.37 -0.57 2.40
CA ARG A 582 0.99 -0.78 3.71
C ARG A 582 2.50 -0.49 3.64
N GLU A 583 3.07 -0.18 4.79
CA GLU A 583 4.48 0.14 4.97
C GLU A 583 5.00 -0.52 6.23
N PHE A 584 6.26 -0.90 6.20
CA PHE A 584 6.86 -1.65 7.30
C PHE A 584 8.24 -1.10 7.62
N ALA A 585 8.61 -1.12 8.90
CA ALA A 585 9.94 -0.72 9.35
C ALA A 585 11.03 -1.56 8.68
N GLY A 586 10.82 -2.88 8.58
CA GLY A 586 11.67 -3.81 7.85
C GLY A 586 10.86 -4.61 6.83
N VAL A 587 11.43 -4.86 5.66
CA VAL A 587 10.85 -5.70 4.62
C VAL A 587 11.86 -6.72 4.15
N MET A 588 11.46 -7.98 4.05
CA MET A 588 12.23 -9.04 3.41
C MET A 588 11.51 -9.51 2.14
N LEU A 589 12.24 -9.52 1.04
CA LEU A 589 11.78 -10.09 -0.22
C LEU A 589 12.29 -11.52 -0.35
N VAL A 590 11.41 -12.43 -0.77
CA VAL A 590 11.82 -13.79 -1.14
C VAL A 590 12.49 -13.84 -2.51
N PRO A 591 13.38 -14.83 -2.77
CA PRO A 591 14.11 -14.91 -4.04
C PRO A 591 13.20 -14.99 -5.26
N GLU A 592 12.05 -15.66 -5.15
CA GLU A 592 11.09 -15.88 -6.23
C GLU A 592 10.52 -14.58 -6.81
N LEU A 593 10.51 -13.49 -6.05
CA LEU A 593 10.12 -12.16 -6.57
C LEU A 593 11.13 -11.61 -7.56
N VAL A 594 12.41 -11.84 -7.33
CA VAL A 594 13.49 -11.42 -8.23
C VAL A 594 13.56 -12.35 -9.43
N ASP A 595 13.47 -13.65 -9.20
CA ASP A 595 13.45 -14.67 -10.26
C ASP A 595 12.26 -14.43 -11.22
N GLY A 596 11.09 -14.08 -10.65
CA GLY A 596 9.89 -13.75 -11.42
C GLY A 596 10.07 -12.58 -12.40
N VAL A 597 10.92 -11.58 -12.08
CA VAL A 597 11.26 -10.49 -13.01
C VAL A 597 12.36 -10.91 -13.99
N TRP A 598 13.36 -11.62 -13.51
CA TRP A 598 14.51 -12.02 -14.32
C TRP A 598 14.13 -13.00 -15.43
N GLU A 599 13.24 -13.94 -15.12
CA GLU A 599 12.75 -14.97 -16.04
C GLU A 599 11.45 -14.60 -16.77
N ALA A 600 10.92 -13.39 -16.51
CA ALA A 600 9.66 -12.93 -17.09
C ALA A 600 9.70 -12.91 -18.62
N ARG A 601 8.66 -13.43 -19.25
CA ARG A 601 8.41 -13.22 -20.67
C ARG A 601 8.12 -11.75 -20.92
N LYS A 602 8.29 -11.30 -22.17
CA LYS A 602 8.07 -9.90 -22.55
C LYS A 602 6.68 -9.38 -22.14
N GLU A 603 5.66 -10.19 -22.29
CA GLU A 603 4.26 -9.87 -21.92
C GLU A 603 4.02 -9.79 -20.41
N ASP A 604 4.83 -10.48 -19.60
CA ASP A 604 4.69 -10.54 -18.14
C ASP A 604 5.64 -9.59 -17.41
N TYR A 605 6.64 -9.06 -18.13
CA TYR A 605 7.73 -8.29 -17.54
C TYR A 605 7.26 -7.02 -16.82
N ALA A 606 6.27 -6.32 -17.38
CA ALA A 606 5.73 -5.11 -16.75
C ALA A 606 5.08 -5.41 -15.39
N ALA A 607 4.28 -6.48 -15.31
CA ALA A 607 3.62 -6.88 -14.07
C ALA A 607 4.63 -7.38 -13.02
N ALA A 608 5.62 -8.18 -13.44
CA ALA A 608 6.66 -8.67 -12.56
C ALA A 608 7.56 -7.53 -12.03
N SER A 609 7.94 -6.58 -12.90
CA SER A 609 8.69 -5.37 -12.49
C SER A 609 7.89 -4.50 -11.53
N ALA A 610 6.58 -4.35 -11.75
CA ALA A 610 5.70 -3.63 -10.83
C ALA A 610 5.62 -4.33 -9.47
N ALA A 611 5.54 -5.66 -9.44
CA ALA A 611 5.55 -6.42 -8.18
C ALA A 611 6.85 -6.19 -7.39
N LEU A 612 8.00 -6.24 -8.07
CA LEU A 612 9.29 -5.95 -7.44
C LEU A 612 9.37 -4.49 -6.95
N TYR A 613 8.92 -3.52 -7.77
CA TYR A 613 8.86 -2.11 -7.37
C TYR A 613 7.98 -1.90 -6.14
N VAL A 614 6.78 -2.48 -6.11
CA VAL A 614 5.91 -2.43 -4.94
C VAL A 614 6.63 -2.99 -3.73
N ALA A 615 7.23 -4.17 -3.85
CA ALA A 615 7.90 -4.84 -2.73
C ALA A 615 9.03 -4.00 -2.11
N VAL A 616 9.97 -3.50 -2.92
CA VAL A 616 11.12 -2.72 -2.44
C VAL A 616 10.70 -1.39 -1.82
N THR A 617 9.62 -0.78 -2.32
CA THR A 617 9.13 0.51 -1.84
C THR A 617 8.27 0.43 -0.56
N ARG A 618 8.02 -0.77 -0.02
CA ARG A 618 7.33 -0.94 1.28
C ARG A 618 8.24 -0.72 2.48
N ALA A 619 9.56 -0.78 2.29
CA ALA A 619 10.54 -0.62 3.35
C ALA A 619 10.72 0.85 3.77
N GLN A 620 10.64 1.12 5.07
CA GLN A 620 10.94 2.43 5.65
C GLN A 620 12.42 2.51 6.08
N HIS A 621 12.88 1.56 6.91
CA HIS A 621 14.20 1.61 7.52
C HIS A 621 15.16 0.52 7.04
N ARG A 622 14.64 -0.68 6.75
CA ARG A 622 15.47 -1.81 6.34
C ARG A 622 14.82 -2.61 5.23
N LEU A 623 15.56 -2.83 4.16
CA LEU A 623 15.20 -3.68 3.03
C LEU A 623 16.16 -4.88 2.98
N ILE A 624 15.63 -6.10 3.17
CA ILE A 624 16.39 -7.36 3.18
C ILE A 624 16.06 -8.08 1.86
N VAL A 625 17.06 -8.27 1.02
CA VAL A 625 16.90 -8.76 -0.35
C VAL A 625 17.89 -9.85 -0.70
N PRO A 626 17.54 -10.78 -1.61
CA PRO A 626 18.48 -11.78 -2.08
C PRO A 626 19.63 -11.15 -2.87
N GLU A 627 20.84 -11.71 -2.77
CA GLU A 627 22.03 -11.27 -3.53
C GLU A 627 21.77 -11.26 -5.05
N ARG A 628 20.90 -12.14 -5.54
CA ARG A 628 20.42 -12.16 -6.93
C ARG A 628 19.83 -10.83 -7.39
N LEU A 629 19.24 -10.04 -6.49
CA LEU A 629 18.73 -8.71 -6.83
C LEU A 629 19.88 -7.80 -7.26
N ARG A 630 21.03 -7.82 -6.56
CA ARG A 630 22.21 -7.03 -6.91
C ARG A 630 22.68 -7.37 -8.33
N HIS A 631 22.83 -8.65 -8.64
CA HIS A 631 23.26 -9.12 -9.95
C HIS A 631 22.29 -8.68 -11.06
N TRP A 632 20.99 -8.82 -10.82
CA TRP A 632 19.97 -8.37 -11.77
C TRP A 632 20.02 -6.85 -11.98
N LEU A 633 20.18 -6.04 -10.92
CA LEU A 633 20.30 -4.58 -11.02
C LEU A 633 21.55 -4.14 -11.80
N GLU A 634 22.66 -4.83 -11.61
CA GLU A 634 23.91 -4.60 -12.37
C GLU A 634 23.73 -4.90 -13.86
N GLU A 635 23.08 -6.03 -14.19
CA GLU A 635 22.80 -6.43 -15.57
C GLU A 635 21.90 -5.42 -16.29
N ILE A 636 20.77 -5.02 -15.69
CA ILE A 636 19.88 -4.04 -16.33
C ILE A 636 20.51 -2.65 -16.45
N SER A 637 21.32 -2.24 -15.46
CA SER A 637 22.05 -0.97 -15.50
C SER A 637 23.10 -0.97 -16.62
N GLY A 638 23.79 -2.09 -16.85
CA GLY A 638 24.72 -2.30 -17.96
C GLY A 638 24.03 -2.21 -19.31
N ARG A 639 22.88 -2.87 -19.47
CA ARG A 639 22.07 -2.82 -20.70
C ARG A 639 21.56 -1.40 -21.00
N THR A 640 21.12 -0.68 -19.98
CA THR A 640 20.63 0.70 -20.13
C THR A 640 21.76 1.66 -20.53
N ARG A 641 23.00 1.46 -20.05
CA ARG A 641 24.16 2.25 -20.47
C ARG A 641 24.56 1.95 -21.91
N ALA A 642 24.55 0.69 -22.32
CA ALA A 642 24.90 0.26 -23.68
C ALA A 642 23.87 0.75 -24.73
N ALA A 643 22.59 0.88 -24.35
CA ALA A 643 21.54 1.36 -25.24
C ALA A 643 21.50 2.90 -25.42
N ARG A 644 22.27 3.67 -24.63
CA ARG A 644 22.40 5.12 -24.86
C ARG A 644 23.33 5.35 -26.02
N PRO A 645 22.91 6.06 -27.10
CA PRO A 645 23.83 6.43 -28.20
C PRO A 645 24.98 7.25 -27.58
N GLN A 646 26.21 6.86 -27.88
CA GLN A 646 27.35 7.71 -27.63
C GLN A 646 27.16 8.97 -28.49
N LEU A 647 26.73 10.05 -27.83
CA LEU A 647 26.86 11.38 -28.43
C LEU A 647 28.36 11.65 -28.53
N SER A 648 28.95 11.34 -29.70
CA SER A 648 30.27 11.81 -30.07
C SER A 648 30.19 13.32 -30.21
N PHE A 649 30.70 14.02 -29.21
CA PHE A 649 31.10 15.42 -29.40
C PHE A 649 32.31 15.40 -30.34
N GLU A 650 32.08 15.53 -31.64
CA GLU A 650 33.11 16.04 -32.52
C GLU A 650 33.38 17.50 -32.17
N ARG A 651 34.67 17.76 -31.86
CA ARG A 651 35.21 19.08 -31.57
C ARG A 651 35.36 19.88 -32.86
#